data_2af61822b34781e0fae06a5d750b44f4
#
_entry.id   2af61822b34781e0fae06a5d750b44f4
#
_cell.length_a   1.000
_cell.length_b   1.000
_cell.length_c   1.000
_cell.angle_alpha   90.00
_cell.angle_beta   90.00
_cell.angle_gamma   90.00
#
_symmetry.space_group_name_H-M   'P 1'
#
loop_
_entity.id
_entity.type
_entity.pdbx_description
1 polymer ?
#
loop_
_entity_poly.entity_id
_entity_poly.type
_entity_poly.pdbx_seq_one_letter_code
_entity_poly.pdbx_strand_id
1 'polypeptide(L)'
;MFLLVCSGDVYSQHKTLRTINLVGYVVDSFLDVGITNAKVTLMAQDSTVVDSVNVRKRSPNGMVTYTEYSFNVPAQKSTYIIKAEAPNYKTGYLAYSIKHVGRNVRIEMPTLKLKKSRRYGLDEENVLDEVVVKATKIKMYYRGDTLVYNADAFSLPDGSMLDGLIKQMPGATLNENGEIHINGRKIDYLSLNGKKMFDGNNQLVISNLPYYTVKNLKVFEKNKDEDEALGKESRVKDYVMDVSLKKEYSKNNFMNAKAGIGTKDRMLARAFDSFFSDTWGGIAYVNVNNLNQTRLPGWDGSFSEAASPKSNVENKQFGLSGQYERNQGNVKEEFSLSGDIKDTETEKKQLQELFMPDGNVFKNTDERQDTRISKFKFSNDLQIKKPYLLKSRTQIEYQDGKDNSTSSNETLKEILANHTRKAERRKDRDLSLSQEIVWSALTPWGDRYGFQAKANYECGRVRSGEHQNIAYPRADADSIYEFVANENVKRRAYDYSLYGLYQYELLGGKRILVGYQYEQADEKRDRARLRNNLDDNSFHANTFGRFHMPSIGFDWQKGKWYAFAQLLINLQTDEMKYCKNSLDTLFSRSYTDLRPSLLVFRKSNDSYLELKSNYGSVTKPRVTDIVDARDDSDPLLITLGNTGLKKSSAWHTDVKYSYHNRSNRFSLDVTSNVNLHFNNIVHSYMYNEMDGSYTIRPENVNGYWAAALWLKTENIIGKARRWSFRNDVNYDYSHKIGISGTSSTAMSRNVINSHIVADKAKLSFQYKRMYIAALGGIKYQGSRCDSNVNMNYNAYDIHYGINMNCRLPLDIQIACDMTMYQRKGYDFESINDDNLIGNVSLSRSFIKGRLLVSLTTYDIFHQLSSIERTISDQSNTETTYNSIPRYGMISLTYKFGKH
;
A
#
# COMPACT_ATOMS: atom_id res chain seq x y z
N MET A 1 -11.63 32.27 -37.80
CA MET A 1 -11.81 33.56 -38.51
C MET A 1 -12.91 34.34 -37.82
N PHE A 2 -12.55 35.18 -36.87
CA PHE A 2 -13.31 36.37 -36.44
C PHE A 2 -12.33 37.24 -35.65
N LEU A 3 -11.79 38.21 -36.33
CA LEU A 3 -11.10 39.36 -35.80
C LEU A 3 -12.17 40.38 -35.40
N LEU A 4 -12.14 40.86 -34.17
CA LEU A 4 -12.81 42.10 -33.78
C LEU A 4 -11.76 43.05 -33.23
N VAL A 5 -11.47 44.07 -34.05
CA VAL A 5 -10.70 45.25 -33.71
C VAL A 5 -11.60 46.16 -32.92
N CYS A 6 -11.23 46.49 -31.69
CA CYS A 6 -11.74 47.68 -31.00
C CYS A 6 -10.56 48.58 -30.64
N SER A 7 -10.48 49.71 -31.35
CA SER A 7 -9.72 50.89 -30.98
C SER A 7 -10.38 51.57 -29.79
N GLY A 8 -9.64 51.84 -28.74
CA GLY A 8 -10.08 52.58 -27.57
C GLY A 8 -8.92 53.18 -26.82
N ASP A 9 -8.89 54.41 -26.77
CA ASP A 9 -8.15 55.47 -26.12
C ASP A 9 -7.10 55.12 -25.06
N VAL A 10 -5.95 55.68 -25.29
CA VAL A 10 -4.80 55.69 -24.36
C VAL A 10 -5.10 56.68 -23.24
N TYR A 11 -5.55 56.16 -22.08
CA TYR A 11 -5.41 56.86 -20.81
C TYR A 11 -4.11 56.41 -20.13
N SER A 12 -3.17 57.31 -19.93
CA SER A 12 -2.00 57.18 -19.11
C SER A 12 -2.41 56.91 -17.65
N GLN A 13 -2.52 55.66 -17.26
CA GLN A 13 -2.62 55.26 -15.86
C GLN A 13 -1.24 55.09 -15.29
N HIS A 14 -0.91 55.82 -14.22
CA HIS A 14 0.18 55.50 -13.31
C HIS A 14 0.11 54.00 -12.99
N LYS A 15 1.10 53.23 -13.43
CA LYS A 15 1.29 51.85 -13.02
C LYS A 15 1.53 51.84 -11.53
N THR A 16 0.51 51.62 -10.71
CA THR A 16 0.70 51.16 -9.34
C THR A 16 1.38 49.78 -9.44
N LEU A 17 2.67 49.77 -9.10
CA LEU A 17 3.44 48.51 -9.04
C LEU A 17 2.71 47.53 -8.10
N ARG A 18 2.23 46.47 -8.64
CA ARG A 18 1.64 45.38 -7.85
C ARG A 18 2.61 44.98 -6.75
N THR A 19 2.14 44.85 -5.50
CA THR A 19 2.94 44.41 -4.35
C THR A 19 2.63 42.95 -3.98
N ILE A 20 3.60 42.26 -3.48
CA ILE A 20 3.51 40.93 -2.86
C ILE A 20 3.95 41.02 -1.40
N ASN A 21 3.34 40.20 -0.56
CA ASN A 21 3.64 40.13 0.87
C ASN A 21 4.58 38.96 1.13
N LEU A 22 5.81 39.25 1.58
CA LEU A 22 6.79 38.27 2.05
C LEU A 22 6.57 37.99 3.54
N VAL A 23 6.32 36.76 3.93
CA VAL A 23 6.04 36.37 5.31
C VAL A 23 7.07 35.36 5.79
N GLY A 24 7.56 35.50 7.01
CA GLY A 24 8.49 34.59 7.59
C GLY A 24 8.37 34.50 9.12
N TYR A 25 9.13 33.59 9.73
CA TYR A 25 9.12 33.30 11.16
C TYR A 25 10.52 33.40 11.73
N VAL A 26 10.63 33.85 13.00
CA VAL A 26 11.90 33.87 13.73
C VAL A 26 11.79 32.97 14.95
N VAL A 27 12.70 32.00 15.06
CA VAL A 27 12.68 31.02 16.16
C VAL A 27 14.05 30.83 16.80
N ASP A 28 14.06 30.36 18.03
CA ASP A 28 15.25 29.88 18.72
C ASP A 28 15.80 28.63 18.03
N SER A 29 17.09 28.63 17.70
CA SER A 29 17.71 27.54 16.93
C SER A 29 17.76 26.20 17.68
N PHE A 30 17.63 26.22 19.01
CA PHE A 30 17.69 25.04 19.85
C PHE A 30 16.29 24.57 20.31
N LEU A 31 15.43 25.51 20.67
CA LEU A 31 14.11 25.22 21.22
C LEU A 31 13.02 25.22 20.15
N ASP A 32 13.30 25.76 18.95
CA ASP A 32 12.33 26.00 17.87
C ASP A 32 11.07 26.77 18.33
N VAL A 33 11.20 27.57 19.36
CA VAL A 33 10.15 28.45 19.93
C VAL A 33 10.27 29.82 19.32
N GLY A 34 9.15 30.46 18.99
CA GLY A 34 9.14 31.80 18.42
C GLY A 34 9.75 32.84 19.37
N ILE A 35 10.67 33.69 18.85
CA ILE A 35 11.32 34.77 19.58
C ILE A 35 10.45 36.01 19.49
N THR A 36 9.84 36.41 20.59
CA THR A 36 8.79 37.44 20.60
C THR A 36 9.27 38.89 20.56
N ASN A 37 10.52 39.11 20.78
CA ASN A 37 11.18 40.44 20.84
C ASN A 37 12.24 40.61 19.74
N ALA A 38 12.09 39.91 18.63
CA ALA A 38 13.00 40.05 17.48
C ALA A 38 12.57 41.23 16.60
N LYS A 39 13.55 41.97 16.12
CA LYS A 39 13.44 42.97 15.06
C LYS A 39 13.95 42.36 13.76
N VAL A 40 13.18 42.48 12.71
CA VAL A 40 13.54 41.93 11.39
C VAL A 40 13.66 43.06 10.38
N THR A 41 14.77 43.12 9.69
CA THR A 41 15.09 44.15 8.70
C THR A 41 15.22 43.51 7.33
N LEU A 42 14.51 44.02 6.36
CA LEU A 42 14.61 43.66 4.94
C LEU A 42 15.62 44.56 4.29
N MET A 43 16.59 43.98 3.63
CA MET A 43 17.64 44.70 2.91
C MET A 43 17.65 44.27 1.43
N ALA A 44 18.04 45.17 0.56
CA ALA A 44 18.32 44.84 -0.84
C ALA A 44 19.64 44.06 -0.95
N GLN A 45 19.99 43.61 -2.13
CA GLN A 45 21.19 42.79 -2.37
C GLN A 45 22.49 43.58 -2.11
N ASP A 46 22.46 44.90 -2.20
CA ASP A 46 23.54 45.81 -1.86
C ASP A 46 23.61 46.21 -0.38
N SER A 47 22.82 45.49 0.47
CA SER A 47 22.68 45.72 1.92
C SER A 47 22.00 47.04 2.32
N THR A 48 21.38 47.78 1.39
CA THR A 48 20.55 48.92 1.73
C THR A 48 19.25 48.48 2.43
N VAL A 49 18.86 49.16 3.49
CA VAL A 49 17.63 48.82 4.25
C VAL A 49 16.42 49.26 3.44
N VAL A 50 15.56 48.30 3.15
CA VAL A 50 14.29 48.51 2.44
C VAL A 50 13.16 48.77 3.44
N ASP A 51 13.06 47.96 4.50
CA ASP A 51 12.01 48.05 5.51
C ASP A 51 12.45 47.33 6.80
N SER A 52 11.80 47.65 7.94
CA SER A 52 12.11 47.01 9.23
C SER A 52 10.83 46.86 10.07
N VAL A 53 10.58 45.68 10.58
CA VAL A 53 9.41 45.35 11.39
C VAL A 53 9.79 44.57 12.64
N ASN A 54 9.00 44.71 13.71
CA ASN A 54 9.06 43.82 14.86
C ASN A 54 8.16 42.58 14.59
N VAL A 55 8.60 41.43 15.04
CA VAL A 55 7.80 40.23 14.99
C VAL A 55 6.48 40.38 15.75
N ARG A 56 5.42 39.83 15.22
CA ARG A 56 4.09 39.79 15.86
C ARG A 56 3.81 38.41 16.39
N LYS A 57 3.31 38.34 17.62
CA LYS A 57 2.78 37.07 18.16
C LYS A 57 1.50 36.68 17.39
N ARG A 58 1.47 35.49 16.89
CA ARG A 58 0.27 34.92 16.32
C ARG A 58 0.00 33.57 17.00
N SER A 59 -1.11 33.50 17.72
CA SER A 59 -1.57 32.29 18.38
C SER A 59 -2.95 31.93 17.86
N PRO A 60 -3.04 31.18 16.76
CA PRO A 60 -4.34 30.91 16.14
C PRO A 60 -5.31 30.13 17.07
N ASN A 61 -4.80 29.41 18.08
CA ASN A 61 -5.61 28.58 18.98
C ASN A 61 -5.10 28.52 20.42
N GLY A 62 -4.41 29.56 20.91
CA GLY A 62 -4.00 29.67 22.32
C GLY A 62 -2.85 28.75 22.80
N MET A 63 -2.37 27.83 22.00
CA MET A 63 -1.38 26.81 22.41
C MET A 63 0.03 26.92 21.80
N VAL A 64 0.18 27.54 20.66
CA VAL A 64 1.51 27.74 20.03
C VAL A 64 1.65 29.18 19.59
N THR A 65 2.63 29.86 20.13
CA THR A 65 2.96 31.24 19.77
C THR A 65 3.95 31.20 18.60
N TYR A 66 3.51 31.58 17.40
CA TYR A 66 4.40 31.87 16.28
C TYR A 66 4.79 33.34 16.32
N THR A 67 6.01 33.63 15.92
CA THR A 67 6.51 34.99 15.77
C THR A 67 6.65 35.28 14.28
N GLU A 68 5.61 35.86 13.70
CA GLU A 68 5.50 36.16 12.26
C GLU A 68 6.01 37.58 12.01
N TYR A 69 6.75 37.77 10.91
CA TYR A 69 7.04 39.07 10.32
C TYR A 69 6.61 39.09 8.86
N SER A 70 6.31 40.26 8.32
CA SER A 70 5.91 40.39 6.94
C SER A 70 6.35 41.73 6.34
N PHE A 71 6.73 41.70 5.04
CA PHE A 71 7.12 42.85 4.24
C PHE A 71 6.31 42.91 2.96
N ASN A 72 5.87 44.11 2.57
CA ASN A 72 5.27 44.35 1.26
C ASN A 72 6.35 44.84 0.29
N VAL A 73 6.60 44.06 -0.75
CA VAL A 73 7.63 44.37 -1.76
C VAL A 73 7.02 44.43 -3.17
N PRO A 74 7.62 45.16 -4.12
CA PRO A 74 7.19 45.13 -5.52
C PRO A 74 7.19 43.71 -6.10
N ALA A 75 6.16 43.38 -6.88
CA ALA A 75 6.00 42.09 -7.54
C ALA A 75 6.94 41.94 -8.73
N GLN A 76 8.24 41.87 -8.47
CA GLN A 76 9.30 41.69 -9.46
C GLN A 76 10.35 40.70 -9.00
N LYS A 77 11.12 40.14 -9.92
CA LYS A 77 12.26 39.28 -9.59
C LYS A 77 13.31 40.12 -8.86
N SER A 78 13.59 39.80 -7.61
CA SER A 78 14.55 40.49 -6.76
C SER A 78 15.09 39.55 -5.70
N THR A 79 16.32 39.82 -5.25
CA THR A 79 16.92 39.13 -4.12
C THR A 79 16.95 40.07 -2.92
N TYR A 80 16.47 39.61 -1.79
CA TYR A 80 16.49 40.33 -0.54
C TYR A 80 17.31 39.60 0.51
N ILE A 81 17.92 40.34 1.41
CA ILE A 81 18.59 39.84 2.61
C ILE A 81 17.72 40.20 3.81
N ILE A 82 17.30 39.22 4.56
CA ILE A 82 16.52 39.36 5.79
C ILE A 82 17.46 39.24 6.97
N LYS A 83 17.62 40.29 7.78
CA LYS A 83 18.41 40.32 9.01
C LYS A 83 17.47 40.27 10.19
N ALA A 84 17.68 39.32 11.13
CA ALA A 84 16.93 39.29 12.38
C ALA A 84 17.84 39.46 13.60
N GLU A 85 17.41 40.31 14.49
CA GLU A 85 18.12 40.67 15.75
C GLU A 85 17.16 40.51 16.94
N ALA A 86 17.65 39.90 18.01
CA ALA A 86 16.91 39.78 19.25
C ALA A 86 17.87 39.84 20.46
N PRO A 87 17.44 40.37 21.61
CA PRO A 87 18.24 40.39 22.82
C PRO A 87 18.69 38.97 23.22
N ASN A 88 19.95 38.82 23.58
CA ASN A 88 20.57 37.52 23.94
C ASN A 88 20.70 36.50 22.82
N TYR A 89 20.51 36.90 21.56
CA TYR A 89 20.72 36.08 20.38
C TYR A 89 21.79 36.68 19.45
N LYS A 90 22.50 35.80 18.70
CA LYS A 90 23.37 36.24 17.60
C LYS A 90 22.50 36.65 16.44
N THR A 91 22.86 37.74 15.76
CA THR A 91 22.19 38.19 14.55
C THR A 91 22.14 37.09 13.49
N GLY A 92 20.99 36.84 12.92
CA GLY A 92 20.78 35.88 11.85
C GLY A 92 20.51 36.57 10.52
N TYR A 93 20.96 35.95 9.42
CA TYR A 93 20.75 36.43 8.06
C TYR A 93 20.15 35.32 7.21
N LEU A 94 19.22 35.71 6.31
CA LEU A 94 18.60 34.82 5.31
C LEU A 94 18.53 35.55 3.97
N ALA A 95 19.21 35.03 2.96
CA ALA A 95 19.05 35.53 1.60
C ALA A 95 17.87 34.83 0.92
N TYR A 96 16.97 35.61 0.36
CA TYR A 96 15.80 35.10 -0.33
C TYR A 96 15.62 35.73 -1.69
N SER A 97 15.52 34.90 -2.75
CA SER A 97 15.35 35.35 -4.13
C SER A 97 13.96 35.03 -4.63
N ILE A 98 13.22 36.06 -5.04
CA ILE A 98 11.94 35.92 -5.73
C ILE A 98 12.21 35.53 -7.18
N LYS A 99 12.09 34.24 -7.51
CA LYS A 99 12.40 33.69 -8.85
C LYS A 99 11.22 33.81 -9.82
N HIS A 100 10.01 33.71 -9.30
CA HIS A 100 8.76 33.78 -10.06
C HIS A 100 7.76 34.67 -9.33
N VAL A 101 7.19 35.60 -10.05
CA VAL A 101 6.13 36.46 -9.55
C VAL A 101 4.81 35.91 -10.10
N GLY A 102 4.25 34.93 -9.38
CA GLY A 102 2.94 34.38 -9.68
C GLY A 102 1.78 35.34 -9.34
N ARG A 103 0.54 34.94 -9.53
CA ARG A 103 -0.64 35.68 -9.08
C ARG A 103 -0.83 35.72 -7.57
N ASN A 104 -0.06 34.95 -6.83
CA ASN A 104 -0.08 34.93 -5.36
C ASN A 104 0.39 36.25 -4.76
N VAL A 105 -0.40 36.78 -3.86
CA VAL A 105 -0.12 38.03 -3.13
C VAL A 105 0.75 37.78 -1.89
N ARG A 106 0.89 36.54 -1.44
CA ARG A 106 1.64 36.16 -0.22
C ARG A 106 2.67 35.06 -0.54
N ILE A 107 3.91 35.29 -0.16
CA ILE A 107 5.02 34.33 -0.28
C ILE A 107 5.55 34.04 1.12
N GLU A 108 5.60 32.77 1.50
CA GLU A 108 6.18 32.33 2.77
C GLU A 108 7.67 32.01 2.58
N MET A 109 8.49 32.64 3.39
CA MET A 109 9.96 32.48 3.36
C MET A 109 10.39 31.38 4.35
N PRO A 110 11.60 30.80 4.17
CA PRO A 110 12.16 29.88 5.14
C PRO A 110 12.28 30.51 6.53
N THR A 111 12.01 29.71 7.59
CA THR A 111 12.11 30.15 8.98
C THR A 111 13.53 30.53 9.36
N LEU A 112 13.72 31.70 9.93
CA LEU A 112 15.00 32.21 10.38
C LEU A 112 15.29 31.75 11.82
N LYS A 113 16.39 31.00 12.02
CA LYS A 113 16.76 30.40 13.29
C LYS A 113 17.91 31.19 13.96
N LEU A 114 17.66 31.77 15.12
CA LEU A 114 18.69 32.52 15.89
C LEU A 114 19.31 31.66 16.98
N LYS A 115 20.64 31.72 17.09
CA LYS A 115 21.41 31.08 18.17
C LYS A 115 21.55 32.02 19.35
N LYS A 116 21.35 31.54 20.60
CA LYS A 116 21.64 32.33 21.79
C LYS A 116 23.09 32.73 21.84
N SER A 117 23.36 33.99 22.16
CA SER A 117 24.71 34.47 22.42
C SER A 117 25.13 34.00 23.82
N ARG A 118 26.27 33.29 23.93
CA ARG A 118 26.86 32.99 25.26
C ARG A 118 27.36 34.31 25.83
N ARG A 119 26.73 34.80 26.88
CA ARG A 119 27.39 35.73 27.82
C ARG A 119 28.30 34.89 28.71
N TYR A 120 29.61 35.10 28.66
CA TYR A 120 30.53 34.73 29.71
C TYR A 120 30.26 35.65 30.90
N GLY A 121 29.60 35.13 31.94
CA GLY A 121 29.63 35.67 33.27
C GLY A 121 30.42 34.68 34.12
N LEU A 122 31.62 35.06 34.53
CA LEU A 122 32.35 34.42 35.60
C LEU A 122 31.53 34.58 36.91
N ASP A 123 31.48 33.48 37.66
CA ASP A 123 31.38 33.32 39.09
C ASP A 123 30.22 32.46 39.56
N GLU A 124 30.66 31.47 40.28
CA GLU A 124 30.07 30.50 41.20
C GLU A 124 30.08 29.05 40.67
N GLU A 125 31.13 28.35 41.18
CA GLU A 125 31.18 26.91 41.30
C GLU A 125 30.05 26.47 42.23
N ASN A 126 28.93 26.13 41.69
CA ASN A 126 28.00 25.17 42.31
C ASN A 126 28.26 23.81 41.70
N VAL A 127 29.04 22.99 42.43
CA VAL A 127 29.08 21.56 42.24
C VAL A 127 27.67 21.02 42.54
N LEU A 128 26.86 20.93 41.52
CA LEU A 128 25.62 20.18 41.58
C LEU A 128 25.97 18.70 41.56
N ASP A 129 25.65 18.01 42.65
CA ASP A 129 25.60 16.54 42.67
C ASP A 129 24.93 16.02 41.41
N GLU A 130 25.51 14.99 40.83
CA GLU A 130 25.03 14.33 39.64
C GLU A 130 23.63 13.76 39.90
N VAL A 131 22.62 14.59 39.71
CA VAL A 131 21.24 14.13 39.66
C VAL A 131 21.09 13.36 38.37
N VAL A 132 21.29 12.05 38.45
CA VAL A 132 20.92 11.12 37.39
C VAL A 132 19.41 11.17 37.23
N VAL A 133 18.92 12.15 36.48
CA VAL A 133 17.54 12.19 36.05
C VAL A 133 17.37 11.00 35.09
N LYS A 134 16.91 9.88 35.64
CA LYS A 134 16.37 8.76 34.84
C LYS A 134 15.06 9.19 34.18
N ALA A 135 15.15 10.15 33.25
CA ALA A 135 13.99 10.55 32.46
C ALA A 135 13.52 9.34 31.65
N THR A 136 12.28 8.95 31.85
CA THR A 136 11.61 7.97 31.01
C THR A 136 11.68 8.50 29.59
N LYS A 137 12.36 7.82 28.68
CA LYS A 137 12.52 8.24 27.28
C LYS A 137 11.14 8.43 26.66
N ILE A 138 10.86 9.63 26.15
CA ILE A 138 9.58 9.95 25.51
C ILE A 138 9.52 9.19 24.20
N LYS A 139 8.48 8.35 24.03
CA LYS A 139 8.29 7.53 22.83
C LYS A 139 7.98 8.36 21.60
N MET A 140 7.18 9.40 21.75
CA MET A 140 6.62 10.18 20.66
C MET A 140 6.46 11.64 21.10
N TYR A 141 6.85 12.57 20.24
CA TYR A 141 6.64 13.99 20.44
C TYR A 141 6.50 14.73 19.11
N TYR A 142 5.90 15.89 19.14
CA TYR A 142 5.81 16.78 17.98
C TYR A 142 6.92 17.82 18.01
N ARG A 143 7.54 18.05 16.86
CA ARG A 143 8.48 19.12 16.60
C ARG A 143 7.95 19.98 15.46
N GLY A 144 7.29 21.08 15.77
CA GLY A 144 6.48 21.78 14.78
C GLY A 144 5.37 20.86 14.23
N ASP A 145 5.27 20.72 12.93
CA ASP A 145 4.32 19.81 12.26
C ASP A 145 4.85 18.39 12.06
N THR A 146 6.10 18.14 12.47
CA THR A 146 6.73 16.81 12.36
C THR A 146 6.45 15.98 13.59
N LEU A 147 5.87 14.80 13.42
CA LEU A 147 5.73 13.79 14.44
C LEU A 147 7.01 12.97 14.53
N VAL A 148 7.65 12.93 15.70
CA VAL A 148 8.92 12.23 15.92
C VAL A 148 8.71 11.07 16.89
N TYR A 149 9.08 9.88 16.47
CA TYR A 149 9.17 8.69 17.33
C TYR A 149 10.63 8.43 17.66
N ASN A 150 10.93 8.26 18.95
CA ASN A 150 12.26 7.94 19.44
C ASN A 150 12.42 6.42 19.50
N ALA A 151 13.22 5.84 18.61
CA ALA A 151 13.39 4.39 18.51
C ALA A 151 13.94 3.77 19.82
N ASP A 152 14.82 4.47 20.53
CA ASP A 152 15.41 3.99 21.80
C ASP A 152 14.40 3.95 22.98
N ALA A 153 13.20 4.47 22.81
CA ALA A 153 12.14 4.44 23.81
C ALA A 153 11.25 3.18 23.71
N PHE A 154 11.48 2.35 22.68
CA PHE A 154 10.74 1.10 22.47
C PHE A 154 11.61 -0.07 22.89
N SER A 155 10.98 -1.11 23.46
CA SER A 155 11.63 -2.35 23.82
C SER A 155 11.24 -3.42 22.80
N LEU A 156 12.19 -3.80 22.00
CA LEU A 156 12.01 -4.82 20.98
C LEU A 156 13.01 -5.97 21.22
N PRO A 157 12.69 -7.20 20.82
CA PRO A 157 13.64 -8.29 20.82
C PRO A 157 14.89 -7.96 20.02
N ASP A 158 16.02 -8.42 20.48
CA ASP A 158 17.25 -8.29 19.70
C ASP A 158 17.09 -9.03 18.35
N GLY A 159 17.51 -8.38 17.27
CA GLY A 159 17.32 -8.89 15.93
C GLY A 159 16.02 -8.47 15.24
N SER A 160 15.14 -7.75 15.94
CA SER A 160 13.96 -7.15 15.31
C SER A 160 14.33 -6.13 14.24
N MET A 161 13.48 -5.99 13.24
CA MET A 161 13.66 -5.03 12.16
C MET A 161 12.74 -3.82 12.32
N LEU A 162 12.78 -2.93 11.35
CA LEU A 162 12.03 -1.68 11.37
C LEU A 162 10.51 -1.91 11.41
N ASP A 163 10.01 -2.98 10.79
CA ASP A 163 8.58 -3.34 10.84
C ASP A 163 8.11 -3.57 12.28
N GLY A 164 8.93 -4.24 13.09
CA GLY A 164 8.68 -4.45 14.51
C GLY A 164 8.57 -3.13 15.28
N LEU A 165 9.43 -2.16 14.98
CA LEU A 165 9.37 -0.84 15.60
C LEU A 165 8.09 -0.10 15.20
N ILE A 166 7.74 -0.10 13.90
CA ILE A 166 6.55 0.57 13.39
C ILE A 166 5.28 0.04 14.04
N LYS A 167 5.15 -1.27 14.19
CA LYS A 167 3.97 -1.90 14.82
C LYS A 167 3.81 -1.56 16.31
N GLN A 168 4.90 -1.19 17.02
CA GLN A 168 4.83 -0.70 18.40
C GLN A 168 4.57 0.81 18.53
N MET A 169 4.69 1.57 17.43
CA MET A 169 4.52 3.01 17.48
C MET A 169 3.06 3.39 17.73
N PRO A 170 2.77 4.27 18.69
CA PRO A 170 1.42 4.77 18.92
C PRO A 170 0.85 5.44 17.66
N GLY A 171 -0.39 5.11 17.31
CA GLY A 171 -1.06 5.62 16.11
C GLY A 171 -0.57 5.03 14.80
N ALA A 172 0.36 4.07 14.81
CA ALA A 172 0.85 3.41 13.61
C ALA A 172 0.12 2.09 13.34
N THR A 173 -0.13 1.80 12.06
CA THR A 173 -0.54 0.49 11.57
C THR A 173 0.30 0.10 10.39
N LEU A 174 0.61 -1.18 10.31
CA LEU A 174 1.33 -1.79 9.20
C LEU A 174 0.52 -3.00 8.73
N ASN A 175 0.10 -2.99 7.47
CA ASN A 175 -0.59 -4.13 6.89
C ASN A 175 0.40 -5.17 6.30
N GLU A 176 -0.13 -6.30 5.84
CA GLU A 176 0.67 -7.40 5.28
C GLU A 176 1.41 -6.99 4.00
N ASN A 177 0.90 -6.01 3.26
CA ASN A 177 1.52 -5.50 2.05
C ASN A 177 2.62 -4.45 2.31
N GLY A 178 2.96 -4.18 3.59
CA GLY A 178 3.96 -3.19 3.97
C GLY A 178 3.46 -1.74 3.90
N GLU A 179 2.16 -1.52 3.77
CA GLU A 179 1.60 -0.18 3.83
C GLU A 179 1.54 0.32 5.26
N ILE A 180 2.10 1.49 5.47
CA ILE A 180 2.18 2.14 6.78
C ILE A 180 1.10 3.22 6.84
N HIS A 181 0.30 3.21 7.89
CA HIS A 181 -0.60 4.31 8.21
C HIS A 181 -0.19 4.91 9.55
N ILE A 182 -0.11 6.21 9.61
CA ILE A 182 0.13 6.96 10.85
C ILE A 182 -1.07 7.87 11.07
N ASN A 183 -1.71 7.69 12.22
CA ASN A 183 -2.88 8.48 12.58
C ASN A 183 -3.97 8.37 11.49
N GLY A 184 -4.27 7.15 11.03
CA GLY A 184 -5.25 6.86 9.99
C GLY A 184 -4.86 7.29 8.56
N ARG A 185 -3.76 8.02 8.39
CA ARG A 185 -3.31 8.48 7.09
C ARG A 185 -2.18 7.60 6.55
N LYS A 186 -2.31 7.15 5.31
CA LYS A 186 -1.29 6.35 4.62
C LYS A 186 -0.01 7.17 4.41
N ILE A 187 1.14 6.55 4.68
CA ILE A 187 2.45 7.06 4.31
C ILE A 187 2.65 6.80 2.81
N ASP A 188 2.90 7.87 2.05
CA ASP A 188 3.11 7.78 0.61
C ASP A 188 4.41 7.05 0.28
N TYR A 189 5.49 7.37 1.00
CA TYR A 189 6.75 6.63 0.93
C TYR A 189 7.60 6.79 2.19
N LEU A 190 8.54 5.84 2.34
CA LEU A 190 9.55 5.85 3.38
C LEU A 190 10.88 6.34 2.81
N SER A 191 11.56 7.22 3.53
CA SER A 191 12.93 7.65 3.22
C SER A 191 13.90 7.22 4.32
N LEU A 192 15.16 7.06 3.96
CA LEU A 192 16.24 6.72 4.86
C LEU A 192 17.27 7.84 4.85
N ASN A 193 17.41 8.56 5.98
CA ASN A 193 18.20 9.79 6.07
C ASN A 193 17.83 10.81 4.97
N GLY A 194 16.55 10.96 4.65
CA GLY A 194 16.02 11.85 3.63
C GLY A 194 16.07 11.31 2.20
N LYS A 195 16.66 10.13 1.96
CA LYS A 195 16.79 9.51 0.64
C LYS A 195 15.73 8.41 0.43
N LYS A 196 15.00 8.48 -0.67
CA LYS A 196 14.05 7.44 -1.09
C LYS A 196 14.83 6.24 -1.63
N MET A 197 14.45 5.03 -1.22
CA MET A 197 15.13 3.78 -1.61
C MET A 197 14.14 2.79 -2.23
N PHE A 198 14.64 1.90 -3.10
CA PHE A 198 13.88 0.84 -3.77
C PHE A 198 12.59 1.33 -4.47
N ASP A 199 12.67 2.47 -5.15
CA ASP A 199 11.52 3.09 -5.83
C ASP A 199 10.30 3.28 -4.91
N GLY A 200 10.55 3.55 -3.62
CA GLY A 200 9.53 3.68 -2.59
C GLY A 200 8.88 2.37 -2.16
N ASN A 201 9.49 1.22 -2.45
CA ASN A 201 9.04 -0.05 -1.91
C ASN A 201 9.33 -0.12 -0.39
N ASN A 202 8.38 0.36 0.40
CA ASN A 202 8.48 0.41 1.85
C ASN A 202 8.74 -0.95 2.47
N GLN A 203 8.15 -2.01 1.90
CA GLN A 203 8.27 -3.38 2.39
C GLN A 203 9.71 -3.86 2.45
N LEU A 204 10.50 -3.58 1.41
CA LEU A 204 11.90 -3.99 1.38
C LEU A 204 12.72 -3.32 2.47
N VAL A 205 12.48 -2.03 2.71
CA VAL A 205 13.18 -1.27 3.77
C VAL A 205 12.78 -1.76 5.16
N ILE A 206 11.47 -1.83 5.45
CA ILE A 206 10.99 -2.22 6.79
C ILE A 206 11.34 -3.64 7.18
N SER A 207 11.45 -4.55 6.20
CA SER A 207 11.76 -5.96 6.46
C SER A 207 13.25 -6.24 6.64
N ASN A 208 14.13 -5.35 6.18
CA ASN A 208 15.57 -5.62 6.14
C ASN A 208 16.39 -4.64 6.99
N LEU A 209 15.86 -3.46 7.35
CA LEU A 209 16.57 -2.50 8.19
C LEU A 209 16.45 -2.85 9.68
N PRO A 210 17.55 -3.15 10.38
CA PRO A 210 17.49 -3.47 11.80
C PRO A 210 17.09 -2.27 12.65
N TYR A 211 16.14 -2.44 13.59
CA TYR A 211 15.61 -1.35 14.39
C TYR A 211 16.67 -0.62 15.24
N TYR A 212 17.70 -1.33 15.72
CA TYR A 212 18.74 -0.76 16.56
C TYR A 212 19.63 0.26 15.83
N THR A 213 19.62 0.27 14.50
CA THR A 213 20.32 1.29 13.69
C THR A 213 19.55 2.61 13.64
N VAL A 214 18.27 2.57 13.98
CA VAL A 214 17.36 3.71 13.89
C VAL A 214 17.49 4.57 15.13
N LYS A 215 17.61 5.88 14.93
CA LYS A 215 17.57 6.90 15.99
C LYS A 215 16.15 7.41 16.19
N ASN A 216 15.56 7.92 15.13
CA ASN A 216 14.21 8.48 15.11
C ASN A 216 13.48 8.14 13.83
N LEU A 217 12.16 8.01 13.92
CA LEU A 217 11.28 8.07 12.74
C LEU A 217 10.55 9.41 12.79
N LYS A 218 10.63 10.14 11.68
CA LYS A 218 10.00 11.46 11.55
C LYS A 218 8.89 11.35 10.51
N VAL A 219 7.71 11.77 10.90
CA VAL A 219 6.55 11.77 10.00
C VAL A 219 6.12 13.22 9.77
N PHE A 220 6.12 13.63 8.51
CA PHE A 220 5.84 15.00 8.12
C PHE A 220 5.29 15.08 6.70
N GLU A 221 4.77 16.23 6.36
CA GLU A 221 4.34 16.53 4.99
C GLU A 221 5.47 17.17 4.21
N LYS A 222 5.75 16.61 3.04
CA LYS A 222 6.73 17.14 2.10
C LYS A 222 6.01 17.61 0.83
N ASN A 223 6.47 18.69 0.24
CA ASN A 223 6.04 19.08 -1.10
C ASN A 223 6.34 17.95 -2.08
N LYS A 224 5.45 17.72 -3.03
CA LYS A 224 5.73 16.81 -4.13
C LYS A 224 6.97 17.27 -4.87
N ASP A 225 7.82 16.33 -5.23
CA ASP A 225 9.08 16.63 -5.92
C ASP A 225 8.88 17.49 -7.16
N GLU A 226 7.75 17.37 -7.83
CA GLU A 226 7.37 18.14 -9.01
C GLU A 226 7.15 19.62 -8.71
N ASP A 227 6.40 19.91 -7.65
CA ASP A 227 6.11 21.29 -7.24
C ASP A 227 7.37 21.94 -6.64
N GLU A 228 8.15 21.17 -5.84
CA GLU A 228 9.43 21.61 -5.28
C GLU A 228 10.42 21.97 -6.39
N ALA A 229 10.52 21.15 -7.45
CA ALA A 229 11.38 21.40 -8.59
C ALA A 229 11.02 22.72 -9.33
N LEU A 230 9.74 23.05 -9.37
CA LEU A 230 9.23 24.28 -9.98
C LEU A 230 9.17 25.46 -9.00
N GLY A 231 9.63 25.26 -7.74
CA GLY A 231 9.61 26.30 -6.71
C GLY A 231 8.20 26.67 -6.23
N LYS A 232 7.24 25.75 -6.38
CA LYS A 232 5.86 25.90 -5.91
C LYS A 232 5.62 25.10 -4.64
N GLU A 233 4.68 25.55 -3.82
CA GLU A 233 4.16 24.78 -2.71
C GLU A 233 3.04 23.85 -3.19
N SER A 234 3.14 22.57 -2.82
CA SER A 234 2.12 21.58 -3.17
C SER A 234 0.86 21.81 -2.36
N ARG A 235 -0.30 21.82 -3.02
CA ARG A 235 -1.60 21.89 -2.34
C ARG A 235 -1.94 20.58 -1.63
N VAL A 236 -1.59 19.47 -2.25
CA VAL A 236 -1.61 18.13 -1.65
C VAL A 236 -0.18 17.66 -1.50
N LYS A 237 0.30 17.63 -0.26
CA LYS A 237 1.66 17.23 0.08
C LYS A 237 1.75 15.72 0.29
N ASP A 238 2.91 15.15 -0.01
CA ASP A 238 3.20 13.76 0.33
C ASP A 238 3.38 13.62 1.84
N TYR A 239 2.79 12.59 2.43
CA TYR A 239 2.95 12.25 3.83
C TYR A 239 4.07 11.23 3.98
N VAL A 240 5.22 11.66 4.47
CA VAL A 240 6.48 10.92 4.40
C VAL A 240 6.91 10.46 5.78
N MET A 241 7.43 9.23 5.87
CA MET A 241 8.15 8.76 7.05
C MET A 241 9.65 8.71 6.76
N ASP A 242 10.43 9.57 7.40
CA ASP A 242 11.89 9.54 7.32
C ASP A 242 12.48 8.76 8.48
N VAL A 243 13.22 7.72 8.16
CA VAL A 243 13.98 6.91 9.10
C VAL A 243 15.36 7.50 9.25
N SER A 244 15.59 8.20 10.34
CA SER A 244 16.89 8.78 10.65
C SER A 244 17.75 7.75 11.38
N LEU A 245 18.89 7.41 10.83
CA LEU A 245 19.84 6.47 11.43
C LEU A 245 20.66 7.14 12.54
N LYS A 246 21.18 6.36 13.48
CA LYS A 246 22.19 6.80 14.45
C LYS A 246 23.47 7.22 13.75
N LYS A 247 24.23 8.11 14.37
CA LYS A 247 25.45 8.69 13.76
C LYS A 247 26.44 7.65 13.25
N GLU A 248 26.62 6.60 14.01
CA GLU A 248 27.51 5.47 13.73
C GLU A 248 27.08 4.68 12.49
N TYR A 249 25.81 4.76 12.10
CA TYR A 249 25.25 4.05 10.93
C TYR A 249 24.88 5.00 9.77
N SER A 250 25.04 6.32 9.94
CA SER A 250 24.54 7.30 8.96
C SER A 250 25.55 7.73 7.90
N LYS A 251 26.85 7.58 8.17
CA LYS A 251 27.95 7.99 7.26
C LYS A 251 28.99 6.89 6.99
N ASN A 252 28.73 5.65 7.43
CA ASN A 252 29.64 4.52 7.28
C ASN A 252 28.90 3.31 6.75
N ASN A 253 29.65 2.36 6.23
CA ASN A 253 29.10 1.05 5.89
C ASN A 253 28.65 0.33 7.16
N PHE A 254 27.45 -0.17 7.10
CA PHE A 254 26.85 -1.00 8.14
C PHE A 254 26.38 -2.31 7.52
N MET A 255 26.86 -3.41 8.04
CA MET A 255 26.48 -4.75 7.60
C MET A 255 25.95 -5.57 8.78
N ASN A 256 24.91 -6.33 8.53
CA ASN A 256 24.33 -7.30 9.44
C ASN A 256 24.19 -8.64 8.74
N ALA A 257 24.72 -9.71 9.33
CA ALA A 257 24.58 -11.05 8.81
C ALA A 257 23.95 -11.96 9.87
N LYS A 258 22.97 -12.76 9.48
CA LYS A 258 22.29 -13.73 10.32
C LYS A 258 22.27 -15.09 9.63
N ALA A 259 22.67 -16.13 10.36
CA ALA A 259 22.54 -17.53 9.95
C ALA A 259 21.83 -18.33 11.04
N GLY A 260 21.01 -19.29 10.67
CA GLY A 260 20.27 -20.14 11.59
C GLY A 260 19.99 -21.49 10.99
N ILE A 261 20.03 -22.51 11.85
CA ILE A 261 19.65 -23.88 11.53
C ILE A 261 18.65 -24.38 12.57
N GLY A 262 17.74 -25.18 12.13
CA GLY A 262 16.66 -25.68 12.98
C GLY A 262 16.32 -27.12 12.72
N THR A 263 15.45 -27.67 13.57
CA THR A 263 14.87 -29.00 13.37
C THR A 263 14.06 -29.06 12.08
N LYS A 264 13.86 -30.26 11.51
CA LYS A 264 13.13 -30.50 10.27
C LYS A 264 13.68 -29.70 9.07
N ASP A 265 15.01 -29.66 8.96
CA ASP A 265 15.75 -29.02 7.87
C ASP A 265 15.44 -27.52 7.69
N ARG A 266 15.05 -26.86 8.78
CA ARG A 266 14.79 -25.41 8.75
C ARG A 266 16.09 -24.63 8.73
N MET A 267 16.18 -23.66 7.80
CA MET A 267 17.37 -22.84 7.61
C MET A 267 17.01 -21.37 7.37
N LEU A 268 17.93 -20.51 7.79
CA LEU A 268 17.87 -19.07 7.56
C LEU A 268 19.28 -18.56 7.29
N ALA A 269 19.47 -17.85 6.19
CA ALA A 269 20.67 -17.07 5.91
C ALA A 269 20.27 -15.68 5.41
N ARG A 270 20.75 -14.64 6.06
CA ARG A 270 20.40 -13.28 5.73
C ARG A 270 21.59 -12.35 5.88
N ALA A 271 21.78 -11.47 4.94
CA ALA A 271 22.74 -10.38 5.03
C ALA A 271 22.09 -9.09 4.56
N PHE A 272 22.42 -8.00 5.21
CA PHE A 272 21.99 -6.65 4.85
C PHE A 272 23.19 -5.73 4.99
N ASP A 273 23.46 -4.94 3.97
CA ASP A 273 24.49 -3.91 3.97
C ASP A 273 23.89 -2.57 3.53
N SER A 274 24.35 -1.49 4.15
CA SER A 274 23.99 -0.13 3.75
C SER A 274 25.17 0.79 3.86
N PHE A 275 25.36 1.64 2.86
CA PHE A 275 26.35 2.71 2.88
C PHE A 275 25.71 4.05 2.52
N PHE A 276 26.17 5.09 3.15
CA PHE A 276 25.70 6.46 2.89
C PHE A 276 26.86 7.44 2.87
N SER A 277 26.83 8.34 1.90
CA SER A 277 27.66 9.55 1.81
C SER A 277 26.79 10.74 1.47
N ASP A 278 27.38 11.91 1.35
CA ASP A 278 26.64 13.14 1.01
C ASP A 278 26.00 13.07 -0.40
N THR A 279 26.69 12.44 -1.37
CA THR A 279 26.23 12.31 -2.77
C THR A 279 25.68 10.94 -3.13
N TRP A 280 26.14 9.88 -2.47
CA TRP A 280 25.74 8.51 -2.74
C TRP A 280 25.04 7.89 -1.54
N GLY A 281 24.08 7.04 -1.79
CA GLY A 281 23.49 6.15 -0.80
C GLY A 281 23.17 4.81 -1.44
N GLY A 282 23.35 3.73 -0.70
CA GLY A 282 23.06 2.40 -1.23
C GLY A 282 22.67 1.39 -0.16
N ILE A 283 21.95 0.38 -0.58
CA ILE A 283 21.52 -0.77 0.24
C ILE A 283 21.66 -2.03 -0.60
N ALA A 284 22.21 -3.07 0.00
CA ALA A 284 22.23 -4.41 -0.55
C ALA A 284 21.69 -5.41 0.48
N TYR A 285 20.95 -6.42 0.03
CA TYR A 285 20.49 -7.48 0.91
C TYR A 285 20.37 -8.83 0.20
N VAL A 286 20.52 -9.90 1.00
CA VAL A 286 20.23 -11.28 0.64
C VAL A 286 19.43 -11.90 1.76
N ASN A 287 18.39 -12.68 1.43
CA ASN A 287 17.57 -13.42 2.38
C ASN A 287 17.19 -14.77 1.79
N VAL A 288 17.71 -15.83 2.39
CA VAL A 288 17.41 -17.22 2.04
C VAL A 288 16.82 -17.92 3.25
N ASN A 289 15.62 -18.46 3.14
CA ASN A 289 14.99 -19.18 4.23
C ASN A 289 13.89 -20.14 3.72
N ASN A 290 13.61 -21.16 4.51
CA ASN A 290 12.46 -22.05 4.35
C ASN A 290 11.51 -21.99 5.57
N LEU A 291 11.36 -20.79 6.14
CA LEU A 291 10.55 -20.48 7.32
C LEU A 291 9.24 -19.79 6.99
N ASN A 292 8.81 -19.81 5.73
CA ASN A 292 7.70 -18.99 5.20
C ASN A 292 7.87 -17.48 5.45
N GLN A 293 9.08 -17.04 5.75
CA GLN A 293 9.38 -15.66 6.04
C GLN A 293 9.76 -14.92 4.76
N THR A 294 8.80 -14.28 4.14
CA THR A 294 9.03 -13.13 3.25
C THR A 294 9.33 -11.88 4.07
N ARG A 295 8.97 -11.91 5.35
CA ARG A 295 9.22 -10.90 6.37
C ARG A 295 9.82 -11.54 7.60
N LEU A 296 10.45 -10.73 8.42
CA LEU A 296 10.89 -11.12 9.75
C LEU A 296 9.70 -11.33 10.68
N PRO A 297 9.96 -12.05 11.81
CA PRO A 297 8.98 -12.19 12.87
C PRO A 297 8.34 -10.86 13.25
N GLY A 298 7.14 -10.91 13.78
CA GLY A 298 6.34 -9.77 14.15
C GLY A 298 7.03 -8.81 15.13
N TRP A 299 6.37 -7.72 15.42
CA TRP A 299 6.85 -6.57 16.17
C TRP A 299 7.24 -6.84 17.63
N ASP A 300 6.89 -7.97 18.15
CA ASP A 300 7.22 -8.46 19.51
C ASP A 300 8.26 -9.57 19.50
N GLY A 301 8.80 -9.92 18.33
CA GLY A 301 9.64 -11.08 18.11
C GLY A 301 8.86 -12.37 18.01
N SER A 302 7.54 -12.33 18.11
CA SER A 302 6.69 -13.47 17.86
C SER A 302 6.59 -13.78 16.36
N PHE A 303 6.42 -15.05 16.07
CA PHE A 303 6.29 -15.52 14.69
C PHE A 303 4.87 -15.48 14.18
N SER A 304 3.95 -15.23 15.05
CA SER A 304 2.56 -15.30 14.66
C SER A 304 1.81 -14.02 14.88
N GLU A 305 1.17 -13.57 13.97
CA GLU A 305 -0.25 -13.41 14.08
C GLU A 305 -0.87 -14.52 13.28
N ALA A 306 -2.11 -14.84 13.58
CA ALA A 306 -2.97 -15.83 12.98
C ALA A 306 -3.15 -15.82 11.46
N ALA A 307 -2.40 -15.08 10.72
CA ALA A 307 -2.06 -15.40 9.37
C ALA A 307 -1.18 -16.64 9.44
N SER A 308 -1.81 -17.76 9.71
CA SER A 308 -1.13 -19.04 9.61
C SER A 308 -0.50 -19.09 8.24
N PRO A 309 0.82 -19.31 8.15
CA PRO A 309 1.49 -19.37 6.88
C PRO A 309 0.89 -20.53 6.10
N LYS A 310 0.14 -20.18 5.05
CA LYS A 310 -0.37 -21.15 4.09
C LYS A 310 0.81 -21.72 3.35
N SER A 311 0.85 -23.04 3.19
CA SER A 311 1.87 -23.75 2.41
C SER A 311 3.26 -23.81 3.07
N ASN A 312 4.14 -24.62 2.54
CA ASN A 312 5.57 -24.60 2.83
C ASN A 312 6.27 -23.75 1.78
N VAL A 313 7.01 -22.73 2.20
CA VAL A 313 7.63 -21.77 1.28
C VAL A 313 9.14 -21.68 1.55
N GLU A 314 9.92 -21.87 0.51
CA GLU A 314 11.35 -21.54 0.48
C GLU A 314 11.51 -20.23 -0.31
N ASN A 315 12.13 -19.22 0.32
CA ASN A 315 12.38 -17.91 -0.28
C ASN A 315 13.87 -17.69 -0.48
N LYS A 316 14.25 -17.19 -1.66
CA LYS A 316 15.60 -16.71 -2.01
C LYS A 316 15.46 -15.33 -2.60
N GLN A 317 15.81 -14.32 -1.83
CA GLN A 317 15.63 -12.92 -2.20
C GLN A 317 16.95 -12.18 -2.17
N PHE A 318 17.19 -11.32 -3.14
CA PHE A 318 18.29 -10.40 -3.13
C PHE A 318 17.87 -9.05 -3.71
N GLY A 319 18.55 -8.00 -3.33
CA GLY A 319 18.34 -6.69 -3.89
C GLY A 319 19.52 -5.76 -3.68
N LEU A 320 19.66 -4.86 -4.64
CA LEU A 320 20.60 -3.77 -4.66
C LEU A 320 19.85 -2.50 -5.06
N SER A 321 19.98 -1.43 -4.28
CA SER A 321 19.46 -0.12 -4.63
C SER A 321 20.50 0.94 -4.36
N GLY A 322 20.59 1.91 -5.26
CA GLY A 322 21.50 3.04 -5.13
C GLY A 322 20.84 4.34 -5.53
N GLN A 323 21.26 5.42 -4.90
CA GLN A 323 20.86 6.79 -5.24
C GLN A 323 22.10 7.65 -5.39
N TYR A 324 22.11 8.44 -6.45
CA TYR A 324 23.13 9.45 -6.71
C TYR A 324 22.50 10.83 -6.81
N GLU A 325 23.07 11.82 -6.14
CA GLU A 325 22.63 13.21 -6.20
C GLU A 325 23.79 14.12 -6.58
N ARG A 326 23.56 15.01 -7.55
CA ARG A 326 24.52 16.01 -8.03
C ARG A 326 23.91 17.41 -8.02
N ASN A 327 24.74 18.42 -7.95
CA ASN A 327 24.36 19.84 -8.00
C ASN A 327 23.28 20.18 -6.95
N GLN A 328 23.50 19.82 -5.68
CA GLN A 328 22.56 20.05 -4.57
C GLN A 328 21.15 19.49 -4.82
N GLY A 329 21.07 18.30 -5.45
CA GLY A 329 19.82 17.62 -5.74
C GLY A 329 19.09 18.07 -7.00
N ASN A 330 19.74 18.90 -7.86
CA ASN A 330 19.15 19.24 -9.16
C ASN A 330 19.17 18.07 -10.15
N VAL A 331 20.12 17.16 -10.02
CA VAL A 331 20.13 15.87 -10.74
C VAL A 331 20.11 14.78 -9.69
N LYS A 332 19.12 13.93 -9.78
CA LYS A 332 18.92 12.79 -8.91
C LYS A 332 18.70 11.56 -9.77
N GLU A 333 19.42 10.52 -9.49
CA GLU A 333 19.27 9.22 -10.12
C GLU A 333 19.11 8.16 -9.06
N GLU A 334 18.09 7.34 -9.21
CA GLU A 334 17.84 6.17 -8.38
C GLU A 334 17.81 4.93 -9.27
N PHE A 335 18.50 3.87 -8.86
CA PHE A 335 18.39 2.58 -9.53
C PHE A 335 18.13 1.49 -8.50
N SER A 336 17.45 0.45 -8.92
CA SER A 336 17.27 -0.75 -8.12
C SER A 336 17.25 -2.00 -8.98
N LEU A 337 17.82 -3.06 -8.43
CA LEU A 337 17.79 -4.42 -8.96
C LEU A 337 17.33 -5.35 -7.84
N SER A 338 16.35 -6.17 -8.10
CA SER A 338 15.89 -7.16 -7.13
C SER A 338 15.55 -8.47 -7.83
N GLY A 339 15.77 -9.57 -7.09
CA GLY A 339 15.36 -10.91 -7.49
C GLY A 339 14.67 -11.61 -6.34
N ASP A 340 13.63 -12.36 -6.67
CA ASP A 340 12.84 -13.17 -5.73
C ASP A 340 12.60 -14.53 -6.39
N ILE A 341 13.09 -15.59 -5.75
CA ILE A 341 12.84 -16.98 -6.16
C ILE A 341 12.10 -17.63 -5.01
N LYS A 342 10.88 -18.06 -5.30
CA LYS A 342 9.97 -18.64 -4.34
C LYS A 342 9.57 -20.04 -4.79
N ASP A 343 9.92 -21.04 -3.98
CA ASP A 343 9.45 -22.40 -4.11
C ASP A 343 8.33 -22.62 -3.07
N THR A 344 7.17 -23.07 -3.52
CA THR A 344 5.97 -23.24 -2.67
C THR A 344 5.40 -24.63 -2.86
N GLU A 345 5.23 -25.37 -1.76
CA GLU A 345 4.48 -26.62 -1.70
C GLU A 345 3.18 -26.38 -0.96
N THR A 346 2.06 -26.57 -1.65
CA THR A 346 0.71 -26.37 -1.13
C THR A 346 -0.04 -27.68 -1.15
N GLU A 347 -0.58 -28.07 0.00
CA GLU A 347 -1.61 -29.09 0.12
C GLU A 347 -2.87 -28.37 0.61
N LYS A 348 -3.96 -28.54 -0.11
CA LYS A 348 -5.24 -27.91 0.29
C LYS A 348 -6.38 -28.91 0.21
N LYS A 349 -7.28 -28.81 1.19
CA LYS A 349 -8.58 -29.45 1.17
C LYS A 349 -9.64 -28.37 1.17
N GLN A 350 -10.57 -28.48 0.25
CA GLN A 350 -11.60 -27.46 0.06
C GLN A 350 -12.97 -28.11 -0.01
N LEU A 351 -13.91 -27.56 0.77
CA LEU A 351 -15.35 -27.79 0.63
C LEU A 351 -15.95 -26.53 0.03
N GLN A 352 -16.57 -26.67 -1.11
CA GLN A 352 -17.36 -25.63 -1.74
C GLN A 352 -18.82 -26.04 -1.80
N GLU A 353 -19.65 -25.21 -1.25
CA GLU A 353 -21.09 -25.30 -1.32
C GLU A 353 -21.59 -24.28 -2.35
N LEU A 354 -22.13 -24.76 -3.46
CA LEU A 354 -22.69 -23.94 -4.53
C LEU A 354 -24.20 -23.78 -4.32
N PHE A 355 -24.66 -22.55 -4.36
CA PHE A 355 -26.04 -22.20 -4.06
C PHE A 355 -26.93 -22.41 -5.28
N MET A 356 -27.82 -23.41 -5.24
CA MET A 356 -28.78 -23.72 -6.28
C MET A 356 -30.24 -23.61 -5.74
N PRO A 357 -31.21 -23.27 -6.61
CA PRO A 357 -32.59 -23.02 -6.19
C PRO A 357 -33.29 -24.22 -5.53
N ASP A 358 -32.91 -25.42 -5.91
CA ASP A 358 -33.56 -26.69 -5.51
C ASP A 358 -32.69 -27.59 -4.61
N GLY A 359 -31.65 -27.00 -4.01
CA GLY A 359 -30.75 -27.71 -3.11
C GLY A 359 -29.29 -27.49 -3.51
N ASN A 360 -28.39 -27.37 -2.52
CA ASN A 360 -27.00 -27.03 -2.73
C ASN A 360 -26.22 -28.18 -3.36
N VAL A 361 -25.23 -27.81 -4.17
CA VAL A 361 -24.24 -28.73 -4.73
C VAL A 361 -22.95 -28.58 -3.94
N PHE A 362 -22.40 -29.70 -3.48
CA PHE A 362 -21.15 -29.74 -2.75
C PHE A 362 -20.03 -30.22 -3.65
N LYS A 363 -18.90 -29.52 -3.59
CA LYS A 363 -17.67 -29.91 -4.26
C LYS A 363 -16.55 -30.06 -3.25
N ASN A 364 -16.06 -31.29 -3.09
CA ASN A 364 -14.88 -31.59 -2.30
C ASN A 364 -13.66 -31.60 -3.21
N THR A 365 -12.60 -30.91 -2.81
CA THR A 365 -11.34 -30.85 -3.56
C THR A 365 -10.17 -31.15 -2.65
N ASP A 366 -9.38 -32.16 -2.99
CA ASP A 366 -8.04 -32.37 -2.45
C ASP A 366 -7.02 -32.02 -3.53
N GLU A 367 -6.12 -31.09 -3.23
CA GLU A 367 -5.13 -30.61 -4.20
C GLU A 367 -3.75 -30.52 -3.57
N ARG A 368 -2.75 -30.99 -4.32
CA ARG A 368 -1.32 -30.77 -4.05
C ARG A 368 -0.73 -30.00 -5.20
N GLN A 369 0.00 -28.93 -4.89
CA GLN A 369 0.58 -28.03 -5.88
C GLN A 369 2.02 -27.67 -5.47
N ASP A 370 2.96 -27.86 -6.41
CA ASP A 370 4.36 -27.44 -6.28
C ASP A 370 4.64 -26.33 -7.27
N THR A 371 4.87 -25.11 -6.76
CA THR A 371 5.06 -23.92 -7.59
C THR A 371 6.44 -23.33 -7.37
N ARG A 372 7.14 -23.01 -8.45
CA ARG A 372 8.37 -22.21 -8.43
C ARG A 372 8.18 -20.96 -9.26
N ILE A 373 8.38 -19.79 -8.64
CA ILE A 373 8.30 -18.48 -9.30
C ILE A 373 9.64 -17.77 -9.11
N SER A 374 10.23 -17.34 -10.21
CA SER A 374 11.44 -16.49 -10.21
C SER A 374 11.07 -15.15 -10.81
N LYS A 375 11.26 -14.06 -10.06
CA LYS A 375 11.01 -12.68 -10.49
C LYS A 375 12.28 -11.87 -10.43
N PHE A 376 12.57 -11.12 -11.47
CA PHE A 376 13.66 -10.16 -11.54
C PHE A 376 13.11 -8.82 -11.94
N LYS A 377 13.44 -7.79 -11.18
CA LYS A 377 13.00 -6.43 -11.45
C LYS A 377 14.20 -5.49 -11.45
N PHE A 378 14.28 -4.69 -12.49
CA PHE A 378 15.18 -3.54 -12.60
C PHE A 378 14.34 -2.28 -12.70
N SER A 379 14.73 -1.22 -12.00
CA SER A 379 14.17 0.12 -12.19
C SER A 379 15.26 1.18 -12.17
N ASN A 380 15.09 2.20 -13.00
CA ASN A 380 15.90 3.41 -13.02
C ASN A 380 14.97 4.63 -13.05
N ASP A 381 15.22 5.60 -12.19
CA ASP A 381 14.47 6.84 -12.08
C ASP A 381 15.44 8.02 -12.11
N LEU A 382 15.48 8.73 -13.23
CA LEU A 382 16.29 9.93 -13.44
C LEU A 382 15.41 11.17 -13.27
N GLN A 383 15.82 12.11 -12.43
CA GLN A 383 15.15 13.37 -12.22
C GLN A 383 16.11 14.53 -12.41
N ILE A 384 15.72 15.49 -13.25
CA ILE A 384 16.43 16.76 -13.48
C ILE A 384 15.49 17.90 -13.07
N LYS A 385 15.93 18.71 -12.10
CA LYS A 385 15.19 19.84 -11.54
C LYS A 385 15.85 21.13 -11.98
N LYS A 386 15.32 21.95 -12.76
CA LYS A 386 15.82 23.29 -13.25
C LYS A 386 16.51 23.24 -14.62
N PRO A 387 16.06 24.14 -15.49
CA PRO A 387 15.00 25.16 -15.31
C PRO A 387 13.57 24.60 -15.40
N TYR A 388 13.43 23.33 -15.71
CA TYR A 388 12.19 22.56 -15.82
C TYR A 388 12.34 21.26 -15.04
N LEU A 389 11.24 20.60 -14.76
CA LEU A 389 11.26 19.24 -14.25
C LEU A 389 11.24 18.27 -15.42
N LEU A 390 12.22 17.39 -15.49
CA LEU A 390 12.21 16.19 -16.31
C LEU A 390 12.37 14.98 -15.43
N LYS A 391 11.48 14.02 -15.56
CA LYS A 391 11.60 12.68 -14.95
C LYS A 391 11.58 11.63 -16.06
N SER A 392 12.43 10.64 -15.94
CA SER A 392 12.46 9.47 -16.80
C SER A 392 12.50 8.23 -15.93
N ARG A 393 11.48 7.39 -16.03
CA ARG A 393 11.39 6.14 -15.27
C ARG A 393 11.38 4.97 -16.23
N THR A 394 12.33 4.07 -16.07
CA THR A 394 12.42 2.79 -16.80
C THR A 394 12.21 1.65 -15.82
N GLN A 395 11.35 0.70 -16.16
CA GLN A 395 11.15 -0.52 -15.39
C GLN A 395 11.18 -1.73 -16.31
N ILE A 396 11.89 -2.76 -15.89
CA ILE A 396 11.98 -4.05 -16.56
C ILE A 396 11.64 -5.11 -15.53
N GLU A 397 10.68 -5.95 -15.84
CA GLU A 397 10.30 -7.07 -14.97
C GLU A 397 10.26 -8.36 -15.80
N TYR A 398 10.93 -9.39 -15.33
CA TYR A 398 10.93 -10.72 -15.91
C TYR A 398 10.46 -11.72 -14.87
N GLN A 399 9.52 -12.58 -15.25
CA GLN A 399 9.02 -13.68 -14.42
C GLN A 399 9.13 -15.01 -15.17
N ASP A 400 9.64 -16.05 -14.52
CA ASP A 400 9.59 -17.46 -14.95
C ASP A 400 8.88 -18.27 -13.86
N GLY A 401 7.77 -18.89 -14.21
CA GLY A 401 6.92 -19.71 -13.34
C GLY A 401 6.92 -21.17 -13.81
N LYS A 402 6.92 -22.08 -12.82
CA LYS A 402 6.65 -23.50 -13.04
C LYS A 402 5.67 -23.94 -11.97
N ASP A 403 4.68 -24.69 -12.40
CA ASP A 403 3.64 -25.21 -11.54
C ASP A 403 3.34 -26.66 -11.89
N ASN A 404 3.31 -27.52 -10.88
CA ASN A 404 2.86 -28.91 -11.01
C ASN A 404 1.76 -29.11 -9.98
N SER A 405 0.58 -29.50 -10.42
CA SER A 405 -0.55 -29.75 -9.55
C SER A 405 -1.19 -31.10 -9.80
N THR A 406 -1.71 -31.67 -8.74
CA THR A 406 -2.57 -32.85 -8.78
C THR A 406 -3.80 -32.56 -7.94
N SER A 407 -4.98 -32.84 -8.47
CA SER A 407 -6.22 -32.63 -7.74
C SER A 407 -7.16 -33.81 -7.89
N SER A 408 -7.94 -34.04 -6.83
CA SER A 408 -9.07 -34.98 -6.81
C SER A 408 -10.30 -34.18 -6.40
N ASN A 409 -11.34 -34.21 -7.21
CA ASN A 409 -12.58 -33.48 -6.95
C ASN A 409 -13.75 -34.44 -6.97
N GLU A 410 -14.69 -34.24 -6.05
CA GLU A 410 -15.98 -34.94 -6.00
C GLU A 410 -17.10 -33.91 -6.02
N THR A 411 -18.07 -34.09 -6.90
CA THR A 411 -19.26 -33.24 -6.98
C THR A 411 -20.47 -34.02 -6.53
N LEU A 412 -21.18 -33.52 -5.53
CA LEU A 412 -22.32 -34.19 -4.93
C LEU A 412 -23.56 -33.26 -4.92
N LYS A 413 -24.70 -33.78 -5.31
CA LYS A 413 -26.02 -33.23 -5.04
C LYS A 413 -26.90 -34.43 -4.71
N GLU A 414 -27.25 -34.66 -3.41
CA GLU A 414 -27.88 -35.87 -2.89
C GLU A 414 -27.08 -37.16 -3.14
N ILE A 415 -26.57 -37.36 -4.35
CA ILE A 415 -25.69 -38.47 -4.77
C ILE A 415 -24.42 -37.94 -5.43
N LEU A 416 -23.39 -38.78 -5.53
CA LEU A 416 -22.13 -38.46 -6.24
C LEU A 416 -22.42 -38.35 -7.74
N ALA A 417 -22.24 -37.14 -8.32
CA ALA A 417 -22.48 -36.87 -9.71
C ALA A 417 -21.21 -37.19 -10.56
N ASN A 418 -20.04 -36.80 -10.08
CA ASN A 418 -18.76 -37.14 -10.71
C ASN A 418 -17.61 -37.16 -9.71
N HIS A 419 -16.55 -37.88 -10.09
CA HIS A 419 -15.25 -37.87 -9.45
C HIS A 419 -14.18 -37.59 -10.50
N THR A 420 -13.36 -36.58 -10.26
CA THR A 420 -12.35 -36.13 -11.21
C THR A 420 -10.96 -36.22 -10.60
N ARG A 421 -10.00 -36.80 -11.33
CA ARG A 421 -8.57 -36.72 -11.02
C ARG A 421 -7.86 -35.98 -12.12
N LYS A 422 -7.12 -34.92 -11.76
CA LYS A 422 -6.38 -34.08 -12.71
C LYS A 422 -4.93 -33.95 -12.28
N ALA A 423 -4.02 -34.10 -13.22
CA ALA A 423 -2.61 -33.74 -13.06
C ALA A 423 -2.26 -32.70 -14.13
N GLU A 424 -1.69 -31.58 -13.70
CA GLU A 424 -1.31 -30.48 -14.59
C GLU A 424 0.14 -30.08 -14.37
N ARG A 425 0.84 -29.77 -15.46
CA ARG A 425 2.16 -29.16 -15.47
C ARG A 425 2.09 -27.90 -16.28
N ARG A 426 2.47 -26.79 -15.69
CA ARG A 426 2.41 -25.47 -16.31
C ARG A 426 3.76 -24.75 -16.21
N LYS A 427 4.11 -24.04 -17.27
CA LYS A 427 5.26 -23.15 -17.33
C LYS A 427 4.85 -21.83 -17.95
N ASP A 428 5.08 -20.73 -17.22
CA ASP A 428 4.81 -19.37 -17.66
C ASP A 428 6.08 -18.53 -17.66
N ARG A 429 6.18 -17.67 -18.65
CA ARG A 429 7.25 -16.69 -18.79
C ARG A 429 6.66 -15.37 -19.21
N ASP A 430 6.96 -14.32 -18.49
CA ASP A 430 6.47 -12.98 -18.76
C ASP A 430 7.64 -11.98 -18.71
N LEU A 431 7.64 -11.06 -19.67
CA LEU A 431 8.52 -9.91 -19.72
C LEU A 431 7.66 -8.66 -19.85
N SER A 432 7.89 -7.71 -18.95
CA SER A 432 7.27 -6.39 -18.96
C SER A 432 8.34 -5.31 -19.03
N LEU A 433 8.19 -4.38 -19.96
CA LEU A 433 9.02 -3.20 -20.12
C LEU A 433 8.13 -1.98 -20.00
N SER A 434 8.50 -1.02 -19.17
CA SER A 434 7.77 0.23 -19.00
C SER A 434 8.72 1.40 -19.04
N GLN A 435 8.38 2.41 -19.85
CA GLN A 435 9.08 3.69 -19.92
C GLN A 435 8.08 4.82 -19.70
N GLU A 436 8.39 5.70 -18.77
CA GLU A 436 7.62 6.90 -18.49
C GLU A 436 8.52 8.13 -18.55
N ILE A 437 8.05 9.18 -19.21
CA ILE A 437 8.72 10.47 -19.27
C ILE A 437 7.71 11.53 -18.83
N VAL A 438 8.07 12.32 -17.83
CA VAL A 438 7.28 13.46 -17.35
C VAL A 438 8.10 14.72 -17.50
N TRP A 439 7.53 15.69 -18.18
CA TRP A 439 8.10 17.00 -18.31
C TRP A 439 7.11 18.06 -17.80
N SER A 440 7.62 19.06 -17.08
CA SER A 440 6.77 20.12 -16.54
C SER A 440 7.53 21.42 -16.39
N ALA A 441 6.88 22.53 -16.70
CA ALA A 441 7.45 23.86 -16.60
C ALA A 441 6.41 24.91 -16.15
N LEU A 442 6.87 26.11 -15.88
CA LEU A 442 6.04 27.25 -15.57
C LEU A 442 6.06 28.26 -16.70
N THR A 443 4.92 28.85 -17.00
CA THR A 443 4.83 30.05 -17.84
C THR A 443 5.46 31.27 -17.13
N PRO A 444 5.82 32.33 -17.85
CA PRO A 444 6.34 33.55 -17.22
C PRO A 444 5.42 34.17 -16.16
N TRP A 445 4.11 33.96 -16.28
CA TRP A 445 3.11 34.43 -15.33
C TRP A 445 2.73 33.44 -14.24
N GLY A 446 3.42 32.27 -14.19
CA GLY A 446 3.34 31.35 -13.06
C GLY A 446 2.33 30.20 -13.19
N ASP A 447 1.64 30.08 -14.33
CA ASP A 447 0.81 28.90 -14.62
C ASP A 447 1.70 27.67 -14.89
N ARG A 448 1.22 26.47 -14.55
CA ARG A 448 1.96 25.23 -14.80
C ARG A 448 1.42 24.55 -16.05
N TYR A 449 2.31 24.06 -16.87
CA TYR A 449 1.98 23.14 -17.95
C TYR A 449 2.95 21.96 -17.96
N GLY A 450 2.48 20.85 -18.46
CA GLY A 450 3.25 19.63 -18.45
C GLY A 450 2.75 18.61 -19.44
N PHE A 451 3.64 17.67 -19.70
CA PHE A 451 3.42 16.57 -20.61
C PHE A 451 3.94 15.29 -19.97
N GLN A 452 3.21 14.20 -20.14
CA GLN A 452 3.61 12.87 -19.72
C GLN A 452 3.42 11.91 -20.90
N ALA A 453 4.43 11.12 -21.18
CA ALA A 453 4.38 10.02 -22.12
C ALA A 453 4.71 8.72 -21.38
N LYS A 454 3.92 7.69 -21.58
CA LYS A 454 4.17 6.36 -21.04
C LYS A 454 4.00 5.33 -22.14
N ALA A 455 4.91 4.36 -22.19
CA ALA A 455 4.83 3.22 -23.07
C ALA A 455 5.12 1.95 -22.28
N ASN A 456 4.27 0.93 -22.45
CA ASN A 456 4.45 -0.38 -21.86
C ASN A 456 4.46 -1.43 -22.96
N TYR A 457 5.30 -2.42 -22.77
CA TYR A 457 5.35 -3.62 -23.59
C TYR A 457 5.32 -4.84 -22.69
N GLU A 458 4.42 -5.76 -22.96
CA GLU A 458 4.32 -7.03 -22.25
C GLU A 458 4.35 -8.16 -23.26
N CYS A 459 5.13 -9.18 -23.00
CA CYS A 459 5.03 -10.44 -23.71
C CYS A 459 5.10 -11.60 -22.74
N GLY A 460 4.20 -12.56 -22.97
CA GLY A 460 4.06 -13.72 -22.12
C GLY A 460 3.85 -15.00 -22.94
N ARG A 461 4.27 -16.08 -22.34
CA ARG A 461 4.03 -17.41 -22.89
C ARG A 461 3.72 -18.39 -21.78
N VAL A 462 2.57 -19.03 -21.87
CA VAL A 462 2.14 -20.11 -20.99
C VAL A 462 2.15 -21.41 -21.79
N ARG A 463 2.73 -22.45 -21.22
CA ARG A 463 2.65 -23.82 -21.73
C ARG A 463 2.13 -24.69 -20.60
N SER A 464 1.08 -25.45 -20.86
CA SER A 464 0.57 -26.45 -19.93
C SER A 464 0.33 -27.78 -20.61
N GLY A 465 0.48 -28.83 -19.83
CA GLY A 465 0.05 -30.19 -20.18
C GLY A 465 -0.79 -30.73 -19.04
N GLU A 466 -1.94 -31.27 -19.33
CA GLU A 466 -2.84 -31.85 -18.34
C GLU A 466 -3.24 -33.26 -18.73
N HIS A 467 -3.45 -34.08 -17.70
CA HIS A 467 -4.04 -35.40 -17.79
C HIS A 467 -5.23 -35.44 -16.84
N GLN A 468 -6.40 -35.74 -17.36
CA GLN A 468 -7.63 -35.73 -16.58
C GLN A 468 -8.44 -36.99 -16.81
N ASN A 469 -8.93 -37.56 -15.70
CA ASN A 469 -9.85 -38.66 -15.61
C ASN A 469 -11.13 -38.19 -14.93
N ILE A 470 -12.29 -38.43 -15.54
CA ILE A 470 -13.61 -38.11 -14.99
C ILE A 470 -14.42 -39.40 -14.95
N ALA A 471 -14.79 -39.82 -13.75
CA ALA A 471 -15.69 -40.94 -13.53
C ALA A 471 -17.11 -40.42 -13.24
N TYR A 472 -18.09 -40.96 -13.91
CA TYR A 472 -19.50 -40.69 -13.71
C TYR A 472 -20.15 -41.95 -13.15
N PRO A 473 -20.30 -42.11 -11.80
CA PRO A 473 -20.98 -43.23 -11.19
C PRO A 473 -22.46 -43.17 -11.53
N ARG A 474 -22.99 -44.23 -12.18
CA ARG A 474 -24.43 -44.35 -12.51
C ARG A 474 -24.93 -45.70 -12.04
N ALA A 475 -26.25 -45.79 -11.80
CA ALA A 475 -26.86 -47.00 -11.33
C ALA A 475 -26.67 -48.21 -12.24
N ASP A 476 -26.52 -47.98 -13.56
CA ASP A 476 -26.47 -49.04 -14.57
C ASP A 476 -25.05 -49.36 -15.10
N ALA A 477 -24.13 -48.42 -15.08
CA ALA A 477 -22.72 -48.60 -15.41
C ALA A 477 -21.89 -47.36 -15.17
N ASP A 478 -20.74 -47.49 -14.53
CA ASP A 478 -19.74 -46.42 -14.40
C ASP A 478 -19.14 -46.09 -15.76
N SER A 479 -19.12 -44.82 -16.13
CA SER A 479 -18.42 -44.35 -17.32
C SER A 479 -17.20 -43.52 -16.94
N ILE A 480 -16.05 -43.80 -17.58
CA ILE A 480 -14.80 -43.07 -17.35
C ILE A 480 -14.45 -42.34 -18.67
N TYR A 481 -14.24 -41.05 -18.55
CA TYR A 481 -13.72 -40.19 -19.62
C TYR A 481 -12.31 -39.76 -19.30
N GLU A 482 -11.35 -40.14 -20.14
CA GLU A 482 -9.93 -39.82 -19.95
C GLU A 482 -9.38 -39.07 -21.14
N PHE A 483 -8.60 -38.02 -20.87
CA PHE A 483 -7.92 -37.27 -21.91
C PHE A 483 -6.59 -36.66 -21.45
N VAL A 484 -5.73 -36.39 -22.43
CA VAL A 484 -4.51 -35.60 -22.29
C VAL A 484 -4.64 -34.35 -23.15
N ALA A 485 -4.40 -33.19 -22.57
CA ALA A 485 -4.39 -31.94 -23.30
C ALA A 485 -3.06 -31.18 -23.13
N ASN A 486 -2.63 -30.54 -24.21
CA ASN A 486 -1.48 -29.67 -24.26
C ASN A 486 -1.91 -28.29 -24.75
N GLU A 487 -1.50 -27.27 -24.03
CA GLU A 487 -1.84 -25.90 -24.33
C GLU A 487 -0.60 -25.01 -24.43
N ASN A 488 -0.61 -24.06 -25.36
CA ASN A 488 0.41 -23.06 -25.53
C ASN A 488 -0.27 -21.72 -25.83
N VAL A 489 -0.20 -20.79 -24.87
CA VAL A 489 -0.74 -19.44 -25.00
C VAL A 489 0.42 -18.47 -25.18
N LYS A 490 0.36 -17.64 -26.20
CA LYS A 490 1.26 -16.51 -26.41
C LYS A 490 0.45 -15.22 -26.29
N ARG A 491 0.99 -14.28 -25.51
CA ARG A 491 0.41 -12.95 -25.34
C ARG A 491 1.46 -11.90 -25.70
N ARG A 492 1.04 -10.86 -26.42
CA ARG A 492 1.82 -9.63 -26.63
C ARG A 492 0.89 -8.45 -26.46
N ALA A 493 1.29 -7.50 -25.66
CA ALA A 493 0.53 -6.28 -25.45
C ALA A 493 1.45 -5.06 -25.56
N TYR A 494 0.95 -4.02 -26.19
CA TYR A 494 1.56 -2.71 -26.31
C TYR A 494 0.54 -1.69 -25.87
N ASP A 495 0.89 -0.84 -24.92
CA ASP A 495 0.08 0.31 -24.59
C ASP A 495 0.95 1.55 -24.48
N TYR A 496 0.42 2.65 -24.98
CA TYR A 496 1.05 3.94 -24.78
C TYR A 496 0.00 4.99 -24.44
N SER A 497 0.40 5.94 -23.61
CA SER A 497 -0.44 7.05 -23.23
C SER A 497 0.34 8.36 -23.32
N LEU A 498 -0.34 9.39 -23.79
CA LEU A 498 0.13 10.76 -23.87
C LEU A 498 -0.82 11.64 -23.08
N TYR A 499 -0.32 12.35 -22.09
CA TYR A 499 -1.12 13.26 -21.26
C TYR A 499 -0.54 14.64 -21.28
N GLY A 500 -1.38 15.62 -21.63
CA GLY A 500 -1.07 17.05 -21.53
C GLY A 500 -1.92 17.72 -20.46
N LEU A 501 -1.32 18.60 -19.67
CA LEU A 501 -1.97 19.33 -18.59
C LEU A 501 -1.61 20.81 -18.63
N TYR A 502 -2.61 21.67 -18.46
CA TYR A 502 -2.46 23.09 -18.19
C TYR A 502 -3.19 23.45 -16.90
N GLN A 503 -2.51 24.15 -16.00
CA GLN A 503 -3.03 24.57 -14.70
C GLN A 503 -3.04 26.10 -14.63
N TYR A 504 -4.22 26.69 -14.68
CA TYR A 504 -4.44 28.13 -14.62
C TYR A 504 -4.66 28.57 -13.17
N GLU A 505 -3.76 29.39 -12.65
CA GLU A 505 -3.83 29.91 -11.29
C GLU A 505 -4.75 31.12 -11.20
N LEU A 506 -5.81 31.00 -10.40
CA LEU A 506 -6.76 32.08 -10.09
C LEU A 506 -6.43 32.72 -8.73
N LEU A 507 -6.95 33.93 -8.51
CA LEU A 507 -6.84 34.59 -7.20
C LEU A 507 -7.62 33.84 -6.11
N GLY A 508 -7.15 33.98 -4.84
CA GLY A 508 -7.85 33.42 -3.69
C GLY A 508 -7.69 31.91 -3.51
N GLY A 509 -6.57 31.34 -3.98
CA GLY A 509 -6.27 29.93 -3.79
C GLY A 509 -7.09 28.98 -4.67
N LYS A 510 -7.61 29.47 -5.79
CA LYS A 510 -8.36 28.69 -6.77
C LYS A 510 -7.48 28.33 -7.97
N ARG A 511 -7.79 27.22 -8.65
CA ARG A 511 -7.08 26.79 -9.85
C ARG A 511 -8.02 26.03 -10.77
N ILE A 512 -7.92 26.28 -12.07
CA ILE A 512 -8.56 25.49 -13.10
C ILE A 512 -7.51 24.60 -13.74
N LEU A 513 -7.85 23.34 -13.95
CA LEU A 513 -7.02 22.35 -14.61
C LEU A 513 -7.71 21.90 -15.89
N VAL A 514 -7.00 21.95 -17.00
CA VAL A 514 -7.47 21.41 -18.28
C VAL A 514 -6.48 20.36 -18.71
N GLY A 515 -6.96 19.14 -18.91
CA GLY A 515 -6.13 18.02 -19.30
C GLY A 515 -6.71 17.30 -20.51
N TYR A 516 -5.83 16.66 -21.24
CA TYR A 516 -6.19 15.76 -22.33
C TYR A 516 -5.26 14.57 -22.29
N GLN A 517 -5.84 13.38 -22.25
CA GLN A 517 -5.09 12.12 -22.33
C GLN A 517 -5.55 11.35 -23.56
N TYR A 518 -4.59 10.89 -24.33
CA TYR A 518 -4.75 9.88 -25.37
C TYR A 518 -4.11 8.60 -24.91
N GLU A 519 -4.80 7.49 -25.05
CA GLU A 519 -4.28 6.17 -24.74
C GLU A 519 -4.64 5.21 -25.86
N GLN A 520 -3.69 4.34 -26.22
CA GLN A 520 -3.91 3.25 -27.15
C GLN A 520 -3.36 1.97 -26.55
N ALA A 521 -4.14 0.92 -26.58
CA ALA A 521 -3.79 -0.41 -26.15
C ALA A 521 -4.02 -1.42 -27.26
N ASP A 522 -3.04 -2.28 -27.52
CA ASP A 522 -3.08 -3.36 -28.50
C ASP A 522 -2.67 -4.66 -27.80
N GLU A 523 -3.51 -5.69 -27.83
CA GLU A 523 -3.17 -7.01 -27.29
C GLU A 523 -3.44 -8.08 -28.33
N LYS A 524 -2.45 -8.95 -28.55
CA LYS A 524 -2.53 -10.15 -29.37
C LYS A 524 -2.40 -11.37 -28.49
N ARG A 525 -3.35 -12.28 -28.61
CA ARG A 525 -3.39 -13.54 -27.87
C ARG A 525 -3.62 -14.70 -28.82
N ASP A 526 -2.68 -15.64 -28.82
CA ASP A 526 -2.74 -16.89 -29.58
C ASP A 526 -2.84 -18.03 -28.58
N ARG A 527 -3.89 -18.84 -28.66
CA ARG A 527 -4.06 -20.07 -27.90
C ARG A 527 -4.06 -21.23 -28.87
N ALA A 528 -3.13 -22.14 -28.70
CA ALA A 528 -3.12 -23.43 -29.36
C ALA A 528 -3.33 -24.50 -28.29
N ARG A 529 -4.42 -25.25 -28.38
CA ARG A 529 -4.75 -26.34 -27.45
C ARG A 529 -5.08 -27.58 -28.22
N LEU A 530 -4.45 -28.68 -27.85
CA LEU A 530 -4.68 -30.00 -28.41
C LEU A 530 -5.18 -30.93 -27.31
N ARG A 531 -6.31 -31.61 -27.52
CA ARG A 531 -6.83 -32.69 -26.68
C ARG A 531 -6.74 -33.99 -27.42
N ASN A 532 -6.01 -34.97 -26.88
CA ASN A 532 -5.73 -36.23 -27.53
C ASN A 532 -5.19 -36.04 -28.98
N ASN A 533 -4.31 -35.02 -29.16
CA ASN A 533 -3.70 -34.58 -30.43
C ASN A 533 -4.68 -33.99 -31.48
N LEU A 534 -5.93 -33.73 -31.12
CA LEU A 534 -6.89 -33.02 -31.96
C LEU A 534 -7.04 -31.59 -31.48
N ASP A 535 -7.32 -30.66 -32.41
CA ASP A 535 -7.55 -29.26 -32.03
C ASP A 535 -8.75 -29.14 -31.10
N ASP A 536 -8.52 -28.42 -29.98
CA ASP A 536 -9.48 -28.29 -28.91
C ASP A 536 -9.49 -26.84 -28.36
N ASN A 537 -10.42 -26.04 -28.89
CA ASN A 537 -10.57 -24.66 -28.41
C ASN A 537 -9.36 -23.73 -28.68
N SER A 538 -8.59 -23.99 -29.79
CA SER A 538 -7.57 -23.04 -30.24
C SER A 538 -8.22 -21.76 -30.75
N PHE A 539 -7.61 -20.60 -30.47
CA PHE A 539 -8.10 -19.32 -31.00
C PHE A 539 -6.98 -18.33 -31.22
N HIS A 540 -7.25 -17.35 -32.07
CA HIS A 540 -6.48 -16.12 -32.23
C HIS A 540 -7.35 -14.91 -31.87
N ALA A 541 -6.89 -14.03 -31.03
CA ALA A 541 -7.61 -12.83 -30.66
C ALA A 541 -6.69 -11.60 -30.72
N ASN A 542 -7.16 -10.56 -31.40
CA ASN A 542 -6.54 -9.25 -31.42
C ASN A 542 -7.52 -8.24 -30.81
N THR A 543 -7.09 -7.50 -29.82
CA THR A 543 -7.86 -6.39 -29.24
C THR A 543 -7.12 -5.09 -29.43
N PHE A 544 -7.83 -4.09 -29.86
CA PHE A 544 -7.31 -2.75 -30.08
C PHE A 544 -8.24 -1.75 -29.42
N GLY A 545 -7.71 -0.92 -28.52
CA GLY A 545 -8.47 0.10 -27.81
C GLY A 545 -7.87 1.49 -28.01
N ARG A 546 -8.70 2.46 -28.33
CA ARG A 546 -8.35 3.89 -28.35
C ARG A 546 -9.20 4.64 -27.35
N PHE A 547 -8.55 5.54 -26.60
CA PHE A 547 -9.18 6.33 -25.56
C PHE A 547 -8.81 7.78 -25.73
N HIS A 548 -9.82 8.65 -25.78
CA HIS A 548 -9.66 10.09 -25.75
C HIS A 548 -10.31 10.62 -24.48
N MET A 549 -9.53 11.23 -23.60
CA MET A 549 -9.97 11.58 -22.26
C MET A 549 -9.72 13.05 -21.96
N PRO A 550 -10.50 13.98 -22.55
CA PRO A 550 -10.50 15.37 -22.12
C PRO A 550 -11.00 15.47 -20.66
N SER A 551 -10.39 16.36 -19.91
CA SER A 551 -10.78 16.60 -18.52
C SER A 551 -10.72 18.08 -18.15
N ILE A 552 -11.64 18.48 -17.29
CA ILE A 552 -11.63 19.77 -16.63
C ILE A 552 -11.70 19.57 -15.12
N GLY A 553 -10.84 20.26 -14.40
CA GLY A 553 -10.79 20.21 -12.95
C GLY A 553 -10.80 21.61 -12.35
N PHE A 554 -11.30 21.68 -11.15
CA PHE A 554 -11.28 22.87 -10.33
C PHE A 554 -10.76 22.49 -8.95
N ASP A 555 -9.72 23.17 -8.47
CA ASP A 555 -9.27 23.02 -7.10
C ASP A 555 -9.29 24.36 -6.34
N TRP A 556 -9.57 24.28 -5.05
CA TRP A 556 -9.69 25.39 -4.17
C TRP A 556 -9.08 25.07 -2.82
N GLN A 557 -8.27 26.00 -2.33
CA GLN A 557 -7.66 25.91 -1.01
C GLN A 557 -7.89 27.21 -0.25
N LYS A 558 -8.48 27.10 0.96
CA LYS A 558 -8.67 28.22 1.85
C LYS A 558 -8.49 27.80 3.31
N GLY A 559 -7.45 28.33 3.94
CA GLY A 559 -7.13 27.98 5.31
C GLY A 559 -6.86 26.47 5.47
N LYS A 560 -7.70 25.79 6.25
CA LYS A 560 -7.57 24.36 6.55
C LYS A 560 -8.31 23.44 5.56
N TRP A 561 -9.06 24.01 4.61
CA TRP A 561 -9.88 23.29 3.65
C TRP A 561 -9.22 23.24 2.28
N TYR A 562 -9.30 22.09 1.66
CA TYR A 562 -8.99 21.84 0.26
C TYR A 562 -10.16 21.12 -0.40
N ALA A 563 -10.51 21.50 -1.59
CA ALA A 563 -11.50 20.82 -2.43
C ALA A 563 -10.99 20.73 -3.86
N PHE A 564 -11.12 19.57 -4.46
CA PHE A 564 -10.81 19.30 -5.85
C PHE A 564 -11.99 18.55 -6.48
N ALA A 565 -12.51 19.07 -7.56
CA ALA A 565 -13.53 18.44 -8.38
C ALA A 565 -13.01 18.33 -9.82
N GLN A 566 -13.19 17.18 -10.44
CA GLN A 566 -12.78 16.93 -11.83
C GLN A 566 -13.89 16.17 -12.55
N LEU A 567 -14.14 16.57 -13.78
CA LEU A 567 -14.92 15.81 -14.75
C LEU A 567 -13.98 15.35 -15.87
N LEU A 568 -13.87 14.06 -16.05
CA LEU A 568 -13.21 13.43 -17.17
C LEU A 568 -14.26 12.80 -18.08
N ILE A 569 -14.15 13.03 -19.38
CA ILE A 569 -14.99 12.41 -20.40
C ILE A 569 -14.14 11.35 -21.08
N ASN A 570 -14.51 10.09 -20.97
CA ASN A 570 -13.83 9.00 -21.64
C ASN A 570 -14.59 8.65 -22.92
N LEU A 571 -13.97 8.92 -24.06
CA LEU A 571 -14.41 8.50 -25.40
C LEU A 571 -13.53 7.31 -25.79
N GLN A 572 -14.11 6.13 -25.77
CA GLN A 572 -13.40 4.88 -26.01
C GLN A 572 -13.94 4.16 -27.23
N THR A 573 -13.06 3.65 -28.07
CA THR A 573 -13.40 2.71 -29.15
C THR A 573 -12.56 1.45 -28.96
N ASP A 574 -13.24 0.32 -28.86
CA ASP A 574 -12.64 -1.01 -28.79
C ASP A 574 -12.95 -1.76 -30.07
N GLU A 575 -11.93 -2.30 -30.71
CA GLU A 575 -12.04 -3.21 -31.83
C GLU A 575 -11.46 -4.57 -31.42
N MET A 576 -12.14 -5.64 -31.75
CA MET A 576 -11.71 -7.00 -31.43
C MET A 576 -11.91 -7.90 -32.65
N LYS A 577 -10.85 -8.58 -33.02
CA LYS A 577 -10.90 -9.67 -33.98
C LYS A 577 -10.69 -10.97 -33.21
N TYR A 578 -11.63 -11.90 -33.37
CA TYR A 578 -11.59 -13.22 -32.75
C TYR A 578 -11.81 -14.28 -33.79
N CYS A 579 -10.85 -15.20 -33.91
CA CYS A 579 -10.91 -16.31 -34.85
C CYS A 579 -10.78 -17.64 -34.09
N LYS A 580 -11.76 -18.52 -34.20
CA LYS A 580 -11.76 -19.86 -33.63
C LYS A 580 -12.47 -20.81 -34.58
N ASN A 581 -11.76 -21.79 -35.15
CA ASN A 581 -12.29 -22.72 -36.17
C ASN A 581 -12.93 -21.96 -37.34
N SER A 582 -14.22 -22.17 -37.57
CA SER A 582 -15.01 -21.48 -38.62
C SER A 582 -15.56 -20.12 -38.19
N LEU A 583 -15.41 -19.75 -36.88
CA LEU A 583 -15.88 -18.47 -36.36
C LEU A 583 -14.78 -17.41 -36.59
N ASP A 584 -15.06 -16.46 -37.47
CA ASP A 584 -14.24 -15.26 -37.65
C ASP A 584 -15.13 -14.04 -37.37
N THR A 585 -14.92 -13.38 -36.25
CA THR A 585 -15.77 -12.30 -35.77
C THR A 585 -14.94 -11.03 -35.57
N LEU A 586 -15.41 -9.96 -36.23
CA LEU A 586 -14.93 -8.60 -35.95
C LEU A 586 -15.98 -7.87 -35.11
N PHE A 587 -15.57 -7.36 -33.99
CA PHE A 587 -16.44 -6.71 -33.04
C PHE A 587 -15.92 -5.29 -32.75
N SER A 588 -16.76 -4.28 -32.89
CA SER A 588 -16.42 -2.89 -32.61
C SER A 588 -17.44 -2.30 -31.68
N ARG A 589 -16.98 -1.63 -30.63
CA ARG A 589 -17.82 -0.90 -29.67
C ARG A 589 -17.24 0.46 -29.36
N SER A 590 -18.10 1.45 -29.30
CA SER A 590 -17.76 2.79 -28.82
C SER A 590 -18.51 3.06 -27.51
N TYR A 591 -17.81 3.67 -26.57
CA TYR A 591 -18.34 4.02 -25.27
C TYR A 591 -18.05 5.49 -24.98
N THR A 592 -19.02 6.16 -24.37
CA THR A 592 -18.83 7.47 -23.78
C THR A 592 -19.19 7.41 -22.31
N ASP A 593 -18.20 7.66 -21.44
CA ASP A 593 -18.38 7.64 -19.99
C ASP A 593 -18.04 9.02 -19.42
N LEU A 594 -18.90 9.54 -18.55
CA LEU A 594 -18.59 10.67 -17.70
C LEU A 594 -18.02 10.14 -16.37
N ARG A 595 -16.85 10.62 -15.99
CA ARG A 595 -16.15 10.18 -14.77
C ARG A 595 -15.93 11.38 -13.84
N PRO A 596 -16.95 11.77 -13.05
CA PRO A 596 -16.79 12.78 -12.02
C PRO A 596 -15.94 12.24 -10.87
N SER A 597 -15.10 13.09 -10.31
CA SER A 597 -14.36 12.83 -9.08
C SER A 597 -14.36 14.04 -8.17
N LEU A 598 -14.45 13.80 -6.87
CA LEU A 598 -14.45 14.80 -5.82
C LEU A 598 -13.48 14.36 -4.71
N LEU A 599 -12.64 15.27 -4.29
CA LEU A 599 -11.80 15.15 -3.12
C LEU A 599 -11.98 16.39 -2.25
N VAL A 600 -12.41 16.23 -1.03
CA VAL A 600 -12.49 17.31 -0.05
C VAL A 600 -11.76 16.86 1.20
N PHE A 601 -10.85 17.68 1.69
CA PHE A 601 -10.28 17.42 3.00
C PHE A 601 -10.15 18.68 3.85
N ARG A 602 -10.20 18.48 5.14
CA ARG A 602 -9.91 19.48 6.15
C ARG A 602 -8.82 19.00 7.06
N LYS A 603 -7.76 19.76 7.17
CA LYS A 603 -6.64 19.47 8.06
C LYS A 603 -6.62 20.46 9.22
N SER A 604 -6.56 19.96 10.44
CA SER A 604 -6.34 20.72 11.66
C SER A 604 -5.15 20.11 12.41
N ASN A 605 -4.68 20.75 13.47
CA ASN A 605 -3.56 20.26 14.27
C ASN A 605 -3.83 18.90 14.91
N ASP A 606 -5.09 18.66 15.28
CA ASP A 606 -5.50 17.47 16.02
C ASP A 606 -6.52 16.63 15.26
N SER A 607 -6.97 17.05 14.06
CA SER A 607 -7.95 16.32 13.29
C SER A 607 -7.72 16.42 11.78
N TYR A 608 -8.04 15.34 11.11
CA TYR A 608 -8.04 15.21 9.64
C TYR A 608 -9.38 14.63 9.21
N LEU A 609 -10.03 15.27 8.25
CA LEU A 609 -11.24 14.79 7.60
C LEU A 609 -10.99 14.72 6.11
N GLU A 610 -11.30 13.61 5.46
CA GLU A 610 -11.22 13.43 4.02
C GLU A 610 -12.49 12.77 3.50
N LEU A 611 -13.03 13.33 2.45
CA LEU A 611 -14.08 12.76 1.61
C LEU A 611 -13.52 12.61 0.21
N LYS A 612 -13.51 11.39 -0.30
CA LYS A 612 -13.15 11.07 -1.68
C LYS A 612 -14.32 10.35 -2.32
N SER A 613 -14.77 10.83 -3.47
CA SER A 613 -15.87 10.20 -4.19
C SER A 613 -15.58 10.22 -5.68
N ASN A 614 -15.76 9.10 -6.35
CA ASN A 614 -15.53 8.98 -7.78
C ASN A 614 -16.46 7.95 -8.41
N TYR A 615 -16.82 8.21 -9.66
CA TYR A 615 -17.52 7.27 -10.51
C TYR A 615 -16.66 6.88 -11.70
N GLY A 616 -16.70 5.60 -12.07
CA GLY A 616 -15.96 5.14 -13.24
C GLY A 616 -16.22 3.68 -13.59
N SER A 617 -15.62 3.25 -14.67
CA SER A 617 -15.64 1.86 -15.09
C SER A 617 -14.80 0.99 -14.14
N VAL A 618 -15.36 -0.12 -13.70
CA VAL A 618 -14.71 -1.08 -12.79
C VAL A 618 -14.15 -2.25 -13.57
N THR A 619 -14.99 -2.87 -14.42
CA THR A 619 -14.60 -4.08 -15.16
C THR A 619 -14.95 -3.91 -16.62
N LYS A 620 -13.93 -4.10 -17.48
CA LYS A 620 -14.10 -4.22 -18.92
C LYS A 620 -14.32 -5.71 -19.22
N PRO A 621 -15.36 -6.08 -19.98
CA PRO A 621 -15.54 -7.46 -20.42
C PRO A 621 -14.32 -7.94 -21.20
N ARG A 622 -13.88 -9.16 -20.96
CA ARG A 622 -12.82 -9.80 -21.76
C ARG A 622 -13.37 -10.19 -23.14
N VAL A 623 -12.48 -10.40 -24.10
CA VAL A 623 -12.86 -10.87 -25.46
C VAL A 623 -13.72 -12.13 -25.38
N THR A 624 -13.30 -13.08 -24.58
CA THR A 624 -13.99 -14.36 -24.36
C THR A 624 -15.36 -14.22 -23.71
N ASP A 625 -15.61 -13.12 -23.00
CA ASP A 625 -16.88 -12.87 -22.32
C ASP A 625 -17.95 -12.33 -23.28
N ILE A 626 -17.55 -11.69 -24.37
CA ILE A 626 -18.46 -10.99 -25.30
C ILE A 626 -18.60 -11.63 -26.67
N VAL A 627 -17.74 -12.57 -27.01
CA VAL A 627 -17.85 -13.33 -28.26
C VAL A 627 -18.80 -14.50 -28.02
N ASP A 628 -19.71 -14.74 -28.96
CA ASP A 628 -20.59 -15.91 -28.92
C ASP A 628 -19.80 -17.19 -29.26
N ALA A 629 -18.92 -17.56 -28.37
CA ALA A 629 -18.07 -18.73 -28.45
C ALA A 629 -18.25 -19.62 -27.22
N ARG A 630 -18.27 -20.91 -27.47
CA ARG A 630 -18.29 -21.94 -26.44
C ARG A 630 -16.85 -22.39 -26.15
N ASP A 631 -16.43 -22.36 -24.88
CA ASP A 631 -15.22 -23.01 -24.41
C ASP A 631 -15.60 -24.21 -23.52
N ASP A 632 -15.34 -25.40 -23.95
CA ASP A 632 -15.55 -26.69 -23.30
C ASP A 632 -14.22 -27.44 -23.10
N SER A 633 -13.13 -26.66 -22.99
CA SER A 633 -11.80 -27.20 -22.69
C SER A 633 -11.76 -27.98 -21.37
N ASP A 634 -12.57 -27.60 -20.40
CA ASP A 634 -12.94 -28.43 -19.25
C ASP A 634 -14.34 -28.99 -19.45
N PRO A 635 -14.50 -30.31 -19.57
CA PRO A 635 -15.81 -30.93 -19.83
C PRO A 635 -16.83 -30.67 -18.71
N LEU A 636 -16.36 -30.42 -17.48
CA LEU A 636 -17.22 -30.13 -16.34
C LEU A 636 -17.49 -28.64 -16.14
N LEU A 637 -16.85 -27.76 -16.93
CA LEU A 637 -17.01 -26.32 -16.85
C LEU A 637 -17.09 -25.67 -18.23
N ILE A 638 -18.27 -25.61 -18.78
CA ILE A 638 -18.52 -25.02 -20.09
C ILE A 638 -18.69 -23.51 -19.94
N THR A 639 -17.89 -22.73 -20.66
CA THR A 639 -18.00 -21.28 -20.66
C THR A 639 -18.62 -20.78 -21.95
N LEU A 640 -19.64 -19.93 -21.83
CA LEU A 640 -20.31 -19.26 -22.95
C LEU A 640 -20.03 -17.76 -22.89
N GLY A 641 -19.93 -17.12 -24.04
CA GLY A 641 -19.90 -15.68 -24.13
C GLY A 641 -21.29 -15.04 -24.12
N ASN A 642 -21.34 -13.72 -23.94
CA ASN A 642 -22.56 -12.92 -23.99
C ASN A 642 -22.33 -11.64 -24.81
N THR A 643 -22.81 -11.62 -26.05
CA THR A 643 -22.67 -10.48 -26.98
C THR A 643 -23.40 -9.23 -26.48
N GLY A 644 -24.43 -9.39 -25.61
CA GLY A 644 -25.19 -8.30 -24.99
C GLY A 644 -24.52 -7.68 -23.76
N LEU A 645 -23.36 -8.20 -23.32
CA LEU A 645 -22.72 -7.78 -22.07
C LEU A 645 -22.31 -6.32 -22.09
N LYS A 646 -22.75 -5.58 -21.07
CA LYS A 646 -22.44 -4.16 -20.88
C LYS A 646 -21.23 -4.00 -19.96
N LYS A 647 -20.54 -2.89 -20.10
CA LYS A 647 -19.45 -2.50 -19.22
C LYS A 647 -19.96 -2.24 -17.79
N SER A 648 -19.25 -2.74 -16.80
CA SER A 648 -19.53 -2.49 -15.39
C SER A 648 -18.95 -1.15 -14.95
N SER A 649 -19.69 -0.43 -14.12
CA SER A 649 -19.23 0.80 -13.48
C SER A 649 -19.59 0.82 -12.00
N ALA A 650 -18.91 1.66 -11.24
CA ALA A 650 -19.22 1.83 -9.83
C ALA A 650 -19.05 3.27 -9.36
N TRP A 651 -19.84 3.63 -8.37
CA TRP A 651 -19.64 4.80 -7.56
C TRP A 651 -18.96 4.40 -6.27
N HIS A 652 -17.77 4.94 -6.05
CA HIS A 652 -16.95 4.67 -4.88
C HIS A 652 -16.84 5.91 -4.01
N THR A 653 -17.12 5.79 -2.71
CA THR A 653 -17.01 6.89 -1.75
C THR A 653 -16.28 6.43 -0.50
N ASP A 654 -15.19 7.13 -0.18
CA ASP A 654 -14.41 6.98 1.04
C ASP A 654 -14.59 8.19 1.94
N VAL A 655 -14.81 7.95 3.23
CA VAL A 655 -14.77 8.96 4.28
C VAL A 655 -13.74 8.54 5.31
N LYS A 656 -12.80 9.43 5.64
CA LYS A 656 -11.82 9.22 6.69
C LYS A 656 -11.87 10.36 7.68
N TYR A 657 -11.95 10.02 8.94
CA TYR A 657 -11.84 10.97 10.04
C TYR A 657 -10.81 10.46 11.04
N SER A 658 -9.83 11.30 11.35
CA SER A 658 -8.82 11.01 12.36
C SER A 658 -8.77 12.15 13.37
N TYR A 659 -8.77 11.80 14.64
CA TYR A 659 -8.63 12.73 15.76
C TYR A 659 -7.54 12.26 16.73
N HIS A 660 -6.61 13.13 17.05
CA HIS A 660 -5.48 12.85 17.96
C HIS A 660 -5.35 13.96 18.98
N ASN A 661 -5.75 13.67 20.19
CA ASN A 661 -5.54 14.62 21.29
C ASN A 661 -4.12 14.49 21.84
N ARG A 662 -3.28 15.50 21.51
CA ARG A 662 -1.88 15.54 21.97
C ARG A 662 -1.75 15.59 23.50
N SER A 663 -2.64 16.25 24.20
CA SER A 663 -2.61 16.39 25.65
C SER A 663 -3.14 15.15 26.39
N ASN A 664 -4.22 14.56 25.92
CA ASN A 664 -4.92 13.44 26.57
C ASN A 664 -4.48 12.08 26.07
N ARG A 665 -3.61 12.03 25.00
CA ARG A 665 -3.06 10.78 24.46
C ARG A 665 -4.13 9.81 23.99
N PHE A 666 -5.20 10.36 23.48
CA PHE A 666 -6.28 9.62 22.84
C PHE A 666 -6.23 9.81 21.35
N SER A 667 -6.39 8.73 20.59
CA SER A 667 -6.60 8.77 19.18
C SER A 667 -7.85 8.00 18.77
N LEU A 668 -8.52 8.51 17.75
CA LEU A 668 -9.68 7.94 17.12
C LEU A 668 -9.50 8.05 15.61
N ASP A 669 -9.54 6.90 14.91
CA ASP A 669 -9.56 6.84 13.46
C ASP A 669 -10.85 6.13 13.02
N VAL A 670 -11.61 6.79 12.16
CA VAL A 670 -12.83 6.26 11.55
C VAL A 670 -12.63 6.27 10.05
N THR A 671 -12.81 5.14 9.41
CA THR A 671 -12.80 5.01 7.95
C THR A 671 -14.07 4.31 7.52
N SER A 672 -14.76 4.87 6.54
CA SER A 672 -15.92 4.24 5.92
C SER A 672 -15.75 4.24 4.42
N ASN A 673 -16.13 3.17 3.77
CA ASN A 673 -16.27 3.14 2.32
C ASN A 673 -17.64 2.61 1.92
N VAL A 674 -18.13 3.10 0.77
CA VAL A 674 -19.36 2.62 0.14
C VAL A 674 -19.09 2.46 -1.35
N ASN A 675 -19.47 1.30 -1.88
CA ASN A 675 -19.36 0.94 -3.28
C ASN A 675 -20.73 0.59 -3.84
N LEU A 676 -21.20 1.31 -4.85
CA LEU A 676 -22.44 1.05 -5.57
C LEU A 676 -22.09 0.63 -6.98
N HIS A 677 -22.48 -0.58 -7.38
CA HIS A 677 -22.17 -1.14 -8.69
C HIS A 677 -23.36 -1.04 -9.65
N PHE A 678 -23.07 -0.68 -10.89
CA PHE A 678 -24.02 -0.58 -11.99
C PHE A 678 -23.59 -1.52 -13.12
N ASN A 679 -24.53 -2.27 -13.66
CA ASN A 679 -24.27 -3.32 -14.65
C ASN A 679 -23.11 -4.25 -14.20
N ASN A 680 -23.12 -4.63 -12.91
CA ASN A 680 -22.08 -5.52 -12.41
C ASN A 680 -22.07 -6.82 -13.21
N ILE A 681 -20.89 -7.31 -13.57
CA ILE A 681 -20.75 -8.54 -14.32
C ILE A 681 -20.63 -9.69 -13.32
N VAL A 682 -21.58 -10.60 -13.36
CA VAL A 682 -21.60 -11.83 -12.58
C VAL A 682 -21.65 -13.00 -13.55
N HIS A 683 -21.18 -14.17 -13.13
CA HIS A 683 -21.37 -15.39 -13.90
C HIS A 683 -22.65 -16.06 -13.44
N SER A 684 -23.54 -16.37 -14.39
CA SER A 684 -24.66 -17.27 -14.14
C SER A 684 -24.18 -18.71 -14.21
N TYR A 685 -24.69 -19.56 -13.32
CA TYR A 685 -24.34 -20.97 -13.22
C TYR A 685 -25.55 -21.84 -13.50
N MET A 686 -25.46 -22.70 -14.51
CA MET A 686 -26.45 -23.75 -14.81
C MET A 686 -25.81 -25.10 -14.53
N TYR A 687 -26.26 -25.76 -13.50
CA TYR A 687 -25.80 -27.08 -13.10
C TYR A 687 -26.54 -28.18 -13.89
N ASN A 688 -25.81 -29.11 -14.43
CA ASN A 688 -26.37 -30.29 -15.07
C ASN A 688 -26.41 -31.45 -14.09
N GLU A 689 -27.61 -31.86 -13.70
CA GLU A 689 -27.84 -32.92 -12.73
C GLU A 689 -27.43 -34.29 -13.22
N MET A 690 -27.27 -34.47 -14.55
CA MET A 690 -26.92 -35.76 -15.12
C MET A 690 -25.43 -36.10 -14.98
N ASP A 691 -24.55 -35.14 -15.12
CA ASP A 691 -23.09 -35.35 -15.16
C ASP A 691 -22.32 -34.48 -14.17
N GLY A 692 -23.02 -33.57 -13.45
CA GLY A 692 -22.43 -32.67 -12.50
C GLY A 692 -21.59 -31.54 -13.14
N SER A 693 -21.76 -31.31 -14.46
CA SER A 693 -21.11 -30.19 -15.13
C SER A 693 -21.80 -28.85 -14.89
N TYR A 694 -21.09 -27.77 -15.12
CA TYR A 694 -21.60 -26.40 -15.04
C TYR A 694 -21.48 -25.71 -16.38
N THR A 695 -22.55 -25.02 -16.79
CA THR A 695 -22.46 -24.02 -17.86
C THR A 695 -22.46 -22.65 -17.23
N ILE A 696 -21.42 -21.86 -17.49
CA ILE A 696 -21.29 -20.49 -16.99
C ILE A 696 -21.40 -19.48 -18.12
N ARG A 697 -22.08 -18.35 -17.85
CA ARG A 697 -22.25 -17.25 -18.78
C ARG A 697 -22.16 -15.91 -18.02
N PRO A 698 -21.39 -14.93 -18.52
CA PRO A 698 -21.35 -13.61 -17.91
C PRO A 698 -22.66 -12.84 -18.16
N GLU A 699 -23.24 -12.28 -17.10
CA GLU A 699 -24.49 -11.52 -17.11
C GLU A 699 -24.33 -10.19 -16.38
N ASN A 700 -25.09 -9.15 -16.80
CA ASN A 700 -25.12 -7.90 -16.07
C ASN A 700 -26.23 -7.89 -15.01
N VAL A 701 -25.89 -7.53 -13.81
CA VAL A 701 -26.85 -7.33 -12.71
C VAL A 701 -26.73 -5.94 -12.11
N ASN A 702 -27.85 -5.39 -11.62
CA ASN A 702 -27.91 -4.15 -10.86
C ASN A 702 -28.38 -4.42 -9.43
N GLY A 703 -27.97 -3.55 -8.51
CA GLY A 703 -28.29 -3.65 -7.09
C GLY A 703 -27.17 -4.26 -6.25
N TYR A 704 -26.01 -4.56 -6.81
CA TYR A 704 -24.83 -4.98 -6.05
C TYR A 704 -24.22 -3.77 -5.33
N TRP A 705 -24.03 -3.85 -4.02
CA TRP A 705 -23.35 -2.82 -3.25
C TRP A 705 -22.67 -3.37 -2.00
N ALA A 706 -21.69 -2.65 -1.51
CA ALA A 706 -20.95 -2.99 -0.30
C ALA A 706 -20.62 -1.73 0.49
N ALA A 707 -20.61 -1.85 1.81
CA ALA A 707 -20.21 -0.81 2.73
C ALA A 707 -19.33 -1.38 3.83
N ALA A 708 -18.32 -0.62 4.24
CA ALA A 708 -17.47 -0.99 5.36
C ALA A 708 -17.25 0.20 6.29
N LEU A 709 -17.09 -0.10 7.58
CA LEU A 709 -16.79 0.85 8.63
C LEU A 709 -15.67 0.28 9.51
N TRP A 710 -14.57 1.00 9.64
CA TRP A 710 -13.48 0.70 10.55
C TRP A 710 -13.37 1.79 11.60
N LEU A 711 -13.36 1.39 12.85
CA LEU A 711 -13.19 2.25 14.01
C LEU A 711 -11.97 1.77 14.77
N LYS A 712 -10.99 2.64 14.93
CA LYS A 712 -9.81 2.36 15.73
C LYS A 712 -9.62 3.39 16.79
N THR A 713 -9.42 2.94 18.03
CA THR A 713 -9.10 3.80 19.17
C THR A 713 -7.81 3.38 19.83
N GLU A 714 -7.05 4.34 20.28
CA GLU A 714 -5.87 4.10 21.12
C GLU A 714 -5.85 5.08 22.27
N ASN A 715 -5.66 4.58 23.49
CA ASN A 715 -5.64 5.37 24.70
C ASN A 715 -4.40 5.02 25.54
N ILE A 716 -3.58 6.03 25.84
CA ILE A 716 -2.41 5.92 26.72
C ILE A 716 -2.82 6.33 28.14
N ILE A 717 -2.84 5.35 29.05
CA ILE A 717 -3.41 5.49 30.37
C ILE A 717 -2.32 5.86 31.39
N GLY A 718 -2.67 6.74 32.33
CA GLY A 718 -1.88 7.13 33.48
C GLY A 718 -0.78 8.16 33.22
N LYS A 719 -0.33 8.86 34.26
CA LYS A 719 0.72 9.88 34.18
C LYS A 719 2.07 9.31 33.72
N ALA A 720 2.39 8.10 34.14
CA ALA A 720 3.64 7.43 33.81
C ALA A 720 3.67 6.79 32.40
N ARG A 721 2.59 6.88 31.62
CA ARG A 721 2.46 6.34 30.22
C ARG A 721 2.86 4.88 30.06
N ARG A 722 2.62 4.07 31.07
CA ARG A 722 3.02 2.65 31.06
C ARG A 722 1.99 1.74 30.43
N TRP A 723 0.73 2.15 30.47
CA TRP A 723 -0.39 1.39 29.94
C TRP A 723 -0.87 1.99 28.63
N SER A 724 -1.21 1.15 27.66
CA SER A 724 -1.96 1.56 26.48
C SER A 724 -3.05 0.54 26.18
N PHE A 725 -4.23 1.05 25.84
CA PHE A 725 -5.35 0.27 25.37
C PHE A 725 -5.62 0.63 23.94
N ARG A 726 -5.67 -0.38 23.06
CA ARG A 726 -6.04 -0.26 21.65
C ARG A 726 -7.25 -1.12 21.39
N ASN A 727 -8.20 -0.60 20.62
CA ASN A 727 -9.36 -1.34 20.16
C ASN A 727 -9.58 -1.04 18.67
N ASP A 728 -9.77 -2.08 17.90
CA ASP A 728 -9.98 -2.03 16.45
C ASP A 728 -11.28 -2.80 16.14
N VAL A 729 -12.35 -2.05 15.78
CA VAL A 729 -13.63 -2.59 15.37
C VAL A 729 -13.80 -2.43 13.88
N ASN A 730 -14.18 -3.50 13.19
CA ASN A 730 -14.58 -3.39 11.80
C ASN A 730 -15.95 -4.05 11.55
N TYR A 731 -16.72 -3.43 10.66
CA TYR A 731 -17.98 -3.94 10.14
C TYR A 731 -17.97 -3.85 8.63
N ASP A 732 -18.11 -4.99 7.97
CA ASP A 732 -18.23 -5.08 6.52
C ASP A 732 -19.61 -5.67 6.18
N TYR A 733 -20.33 -5.00 5.30
CA TYR A 733 -21.58 -5.43 4.72
C TYR A 733 -21.47 -5.55 3.21
N SER A 734 -22.07 -6.61 2.66
CA SER A 734 -22.20 -6.74 1.21
C SER A 734 -23.56 -7.33 0.82
N HIS A 735 -24.19 -6.65 -0.14
CA HIS A 735 -25.40 -7.10 -0.83
C HIS A 735 -24.97 -7.59 -2.21
N LYS A 736 -24.95 -8.91 -2.38
CA LYS A 736 -24.46 -9.59 -3.59
C LYS A 736 -25.63 -10.21 -4.32
N ILE A 737 -25.49 -10.28 -5.64
CA ILE A 737 -26.53 -10.85 -6.51
C ILE A 737 -25.86 -11.88 -7.40
N GLY A 738 -26.33 -13.13 -7.29
CA GLY A 738 -25.96 -14.24 -8.14
C GLY A 738 -27.12 -14.68 -9.03
N ILE A 739 -26.82 -15.49 -10.01
CA ILE A 739 -27.80 -16.12 -10.91
C ILE A 739 -27.45 -17.59 -11.01
N SER A 740 -28.33 -18.47 -10.60
CA SER A 740 -28.12 -19.92 -10.66
C SER A 740 -29.39 -20.66 -11.05
N GLY A 741 -29.21 -21.86 -11.59
CA GLY A 741 -30.29 -22.79 -11.95
C GLY A 741 -29.74 -24.18 -12.21
N THR A 742 -30.61 -25.15 -12.40
CA THR A 742 -30.26 -26.54 -12.76
C THR A 742 -30.84 -26.91 -14.11
N SER A 743 -30.48 -28.08 -14.64
CA SER A 743 -31.06 -28.58 -15.88
C SER A 743 -32.56 -28.81 -15.79
N SER A 744 -33.09 -28.99 -14.56
CA SER A 744 -34.49 -29.17 -14.27
C SER A 744 -35.24 -27.92 -13.82
N THR A 745 -34.51 -26.84 -13.42
CA THR A 745 -35.10 -25.60 -12.92
C THR A 745 -34.68 -24.39 -13.75
N ALA A 746 -35.58 -23.41 -13.80
CA ALA A 746 -35.25 -22.13 -14.46
C ALA A 746 -34.17 -21.39 -13.71
N MET A 747 -33.37 -20.57 -14.44
CA MET A 747 -32.41 -19.64 -13.84
C MET A 747 -33.12 -18.66 -12.92
N SER A 748 -32.68 -18.57 -11.70
CA SER A 748 -33.21 -17.66 -10.67
C SER A 748 -32.14 -16.73 -10.12
N ARG A 749 -32.58 -15.59 -9.63
CA ARG A 749 -31.73 -14.59 -8.98
C ARG A 749 -31.63 -14.87 -7.49
N ASN A 750 -30.40 -15.00 -7.00
CA ASN A 750 -30.10 -15.19 -5.59
C ASN A 750 -29.56 -13.88 -5.01
N VAL A 751 -30.11 -13.45 -3.88
CA VAL A 751 -29.62 -12.28 -3.15
C VAL A 751 -28.99 -12.75 -1.85
N ILE A 752 -27.71 -12.39 -1.69
CA ILE A 752 -26.92 -12.78 -0.53
C ILE A 752 -26.48 -11.53 0.23
N ASN A 753 -26.95 -11.43 1.46
CA ASN A 753 -26.60 -10.38 2.41
C ASN A 753 -25.56 -10.93 3.39
N SER A 754 -24.33 -10.41 3.35
CA SER A 754 -23.26 -10.87 4.22
C SER A 754 -22.84 -9.78 5.19
N HIS A 755 -22.63 -10.17 6.45
CA HIS A 755 -22.17 -9.32 7.53
C HIS A 755 -20.91 -9.90 8.14
N ILE A 756 -19.87 -9.09 8.28
CA ILE A 756 -18.66 -9.42 9.03
C ILE A 756 -18.51 -8.35 10.10
N VAL A 757 -18.48 -8.77 11.36
CA VAL A 757 -18.15 -7.89 12.49
C VAL A 757 -16.91 -8.46 13.16
N ALA A 758 -15.88 -7.65 13.31
CA ALA A 758 -14.69 -8.05 14.05
C ALA A 758 -14.32 -6.97 15.07
N ASP A 759 -13.99 -7.40 16.26
CA ASP A 759 -13.47 -6.55 17.33
C ASP A 759 -12.16 -7.15 17.84
N LYS A 760 -11.11 -6.33 17.94
CA LYS A 760 -9.82 -6.72 18.49
C LYS A 760 -9.38 -5.69 19.53
N ALA A 761 -9.19 -6.16 20.76
CA ALA A 761 -8.73 -5.36 21.87
C ALA A 761 -7.32 -5.79 22.31
N LYS A 762 -6.51 -4.82 22.68
CA LYS A 762 -5.16 -5.04 23.20
C LYS A 762 -4.88 -4.10 24.35
N LEU A 763 -4.60 -4.67 25.52
CA LEU A 763 -4.11 -3.93 26.70
C LEU A 763 -2.63 -4.21 26.87
N SER A 764 -1.78 -3.22 26.79
CA SER A 764 -0.34 -3.39 26.92
C SER A 764 0.22 -2.58 28.09
N PHE A 765 1.20 -3.17 28.75
CA PHE A 765 1.96 -2.58 29.83
C PHE A 765 3.44 -2.57 29.48
N GLN A 766 4.10 -1.42 29.62
CA GLN A 766 5.54 -1.29 29.43
C GLN A 766 6.20 -0.60 30.60
N TYR A 767 7.20 -1.26 31.16
CA TYR A 767 8.03 -0.70 32.22
C TYR A 767 9.49 -1.09 32.05
N LYS A 768 10.37 -0.10 31.94
CA LYS A 768 11.81 -0.30 31.68
C LYS A 768 12.04 -1.23 30.45
N ARG A 769 12.54 -2.43 30.69
CA ARG A 769 12.88 -3.47 29.69
C ARG A 769 11.84 -4.59 29.61
N MET A 770 10.65 -4.37 30.17
CA MET A 770 9.56 -5.34 30.18
C MET A 770 8.37 -4.79 29.39
N TYR A 771 7.85 -5.58 28.50
CA TYR A 771 6.63 -5.35 27.77
C TYR A 771 5.74 -6.59 27.91
N ILE A 772 4.48 -6.38 28.30
CA ILE A 772 3.46 -7.42 28.40
C ILE A 772 2.19 -6.85 27.76
N ALA A 773 1.51 -7.66 26.96
CA ALA A 773 0.22 -7.31 26.40
C ALA A 773 -0.74 -8.48 26.52
N ALA A 774 -1.95 -8.21 26.98
CA ALA A 774 -3.09 -9.10 26.83
C ALA A 774 -3.84 -8.69 25.55
N LEU A 775 -4.21 -9.66 24.75
CA LEU A 775 -4.96 -9.46 23.51
C LEU A 775 -6.21 -10.35 23.51
N GLY A 776 -7.26 -9.88 22.86
CA GLY A 776 -8.48 -10.62 22.67
C GLY A 776 -9.22 -10.09 21.46
N GLY A 777 -9.97 -10.95 20.80
CA GLY A 777 -10.82 -10.52 19.70
C GLY A 777 -11.86 -11.55 19.35
N ILE A 778 -12.88 -11.06 18.69
CA ILE A 778 -13.99 -11.86 18.16
C ILE A 778 -14.26 -11.42 16.72
N LYS A 779 -14.49 -12.38 15.86
CA LYS A 779 -14.96 -12.14 14.49
C LYS A 779 -16.21 -12.97 14.27
N TYR A 780 -17.29 -12.30 13.96
CA TYR A 780 -18.54 -12.90 13.51
C TYR A 780 -18.64 -12.75 12.00
N GLN A 781 -19.02 -13.84 11.33
CA GLN A 781 -19.34 -13.86 9.90
C GLN A 781 -20.69 -14.51 9.73
N GLY A 782 -21.66 -13.74 9.20
CA GLY A 782 -22.99 -14.23 8.90
C GLY A 782 -23.35 -13.94 7.44
N SER A 783 -24.08 -14.84 6.81
CA SER A 783 -24.75 -14.56 5.54
C SER A 783 -26.19 -15.09 5.54
N ARG A 784 -27.02 -14.39 4.80
CA ARG A 784 -28.42 -14.75 4.56
C ARG A 784 -28.69 -14.70 3.07
N CYS A 785 -29.32 -15.77 2.57
CA CYS A 785 -29.77 -15.86 1.19
C CYS A 785 -31.31 -15.80 1.18
N ASP A 786 -31.87 -14.90 0.35
CA ASP A 786 -33.32 -14.69 0.29
C ASP A 786 -34.03 -15.83 -0.43
N SER A 787 -33.35 -16.55 -1.34
CA SER A 787 -33.95 -17.61 -2.15
C SER A 787 -33.93 -19.00 -1.48
N ASN A 788 -33.05 -19.22 -0.49
CA ASN A 788 -32.90 -20.51 0.17
C ASN A 788 -32.43 -20.32 1.62
N VAL A 789 -33.36 -20.62 2.58
CA VAL A 789 -33.11 -20.44 4.03
C VAL A 789 -32.03 -21.39 4.55
N ASN A 790 -31.80 -22.53 3.90
CA ASN A 790 -30.76 -23.48 4.31
C ASN A 790 -29.33 -22.97 4.02
N MET A 791 -29.18 -21.84 3.32
CA MET A 791 -27.93 -21.17 3.04
C MET A 791 -27.55 -20.15 4.11
N ASN A 792 -28.33 -19.99 5.16
CA ASN A 792 -28.01 -19.10 6.24
C ASN A 792 -26.95 -19.72 7.14
N TYR A 793 -25.84 -19.04 7.35
CA TYR A 793 -24.85 -19.53 8.30
C TYR A 793 -24.36 -18.43 9.24
N ASN A 794 -23.76 -18.86 10.33
CA ASN A 794 -23.15 -18.01 11.33
C ASN A 794 -21.86 -18.68 11.83
N ALA A 795 -20.72 -18.02 11.66
CA ALA A 795 -19.44 -18.50 12.15
C ALA A 795 -18.78 -17.48 13.09
N TYR A 796 -18.08 -17.98 14.08
CA TYR A 796 -17.42 -17.20 15.11
C TYR A 796 -15.96 -17.63 15.22
N ASP A 797 -15.04 -16.67 15.10
CA ASP A 797 -13.63 -16.84 15.45
C ASP A 797 -13.34 -16.03 16.70
N ILE A 798 -12.94 -16.66 17.78
CA ILE A 798 -12.58 -16.03 19.03
C ILE A 798 -11.09 -16.29 19.25
N HIS A 799 -10.34 -15.28 19.63
CA HIS A 799 -8.94 -15.45 20.02
C HIS A 799 -8.62 -14.61 21.24
N TYR A 800 -7.78 -15.14 22.10
CA TYR A 800 -7.24 -14.43 23.26
C TYR A 800 -5.86 -14.95 23.60
N GLY A 801 -5.01 -14.05 24.12
CA GLY A 801 -3.63 -14.44 24.34
C GLY A 801 -2.82 -13.42 25.10
N ILE A 802 -1.56 -13.78 25.29
CA ILE A 802 -0.55 -12.97 25.99
C ILE A 802 0.68 -12.84 25.12
N ASN A 803 1.22 -11.66 25.10
CA ASN A 803 2.44 -11.31 24.41
C ASN A 803 3.42 -10.70 25.40
N MET A 804 4.59 -11.24 25.53
CA MET A 804 5.60 -10.82 26.53
C MET A 804 6.97 -10.66 25.89
N ASN A 805 7.65 -9.59 26.25
CA ASN A 805 9.05 -9.36 25.96
C ASN A 805 9.74 -8.80 27.20
N CYS A 806 10.72 -9.50 27.71
CA CYS A 806 11.41 -9.15 28.95
C CYS A 806 12.91 -9.36 28.82
N ARG A 807 13.70 -8.40 29.32
CA ARG A 807 15.16 -8.56 29.45
C ARG A 807 15.52 -8.86 30.89
N LEU A 808 16.00 -10.06 31.10
CA LEU A 808 16.44 -10.60 32.40
C LEU A 808 17.86 -10.12 32.76
N PRO A 809 18.31 -10.36 34.03
CA PRO A 809 19.73 -10.28 34.38
C PRO A 809 20.60 -11.10 33.40
N LEU A 810 21.87 -10.77 33.30
CA LEU A 810 22.83 -11.36 32.34
C LEU A 810 22.52 -11.03 30.88
N ASP A 811 21.70 -10.02 30.64
CA ASP A 811 21.29 -9.59 29.29
C ASP A 811 20.60 -10.69 28.44
N ILE A 812 19.95 -11.63 29.09
CA ILE A 812 19.12 -12.63 28.43
C ILE A 812 17.76 -11.99 28.14
N GLN A 813 17.33 -12.03 26.90
CA GLN A 813 16.01 -11.57 26.47
C GLN A 813 15.10 -12.75 26.21
N ILE A 814 13.89 -12.70 26.75
CA ILE A 814 12.83 -13.68 26.53
C ILE A 814 11.72 -12.97 25.79
N ALA A 815 11.27 -13.50 24.66
CA ALA A 815 10.02 -13.14 24.01
C ALA A 815 9.12 -14.36 23.95
N CYS A 816 7.84 -14.19 24.29
CA CYS A 816 6.84 -15.24 24.31
C CYS A 816 5.53 -14.70 23.75
N ASP A 817 4.89 -15.50 22.93
CA ASP A 817 3.59 -15.26 22.35
C ASP A 817 2.76 -16.54 22.48
N MET A 818 1.62 -16.42 23.16
CA MET A 818 0.68 -17.51 23.33
C MET A 818 -0.72 -17.02 23.02
N THR A 819 -1.37 -17.66 22.06
CA THR A 819 -2.71 -17.28 21.61
C THR A 819 -3.60 -18.53 21.46
N MET A 820 -4.73 -18.51 22.11
CA MET A 820 -5.80 -19.48 21.96
C MET A 820 -6.75 -19.00 20.86
N TYR A 821 -7.04 -19.87 19.91
CA TYR A 821 -8.02 -19.69 18.84
C TYR A 821 -9.15 -20.68 19.02
N GLN A 822 -10.38 -20.19 18.98
CA GLN A 822 -11.58 -21.00 19.07
C GLN A 822 -12.47 -20.66 17.88
N ARG A 823 -12.93 -21.67 17.17
CA ARG A 823 -13.77 -21.52 15.98
C ARG A 823 -15.03 -22.34 16.12
N LYS A 824 -16.16 -21.76 15.71
CA LYS A 824 -17.48 -22.39 15.77
C LYS A 824 -18.34 -21.99 14.57
N GLY A 825 -19.20 -22.89 14.14
CA GLY A 825 -20.16 -22.64 13.06
C GLY A 825 -19.58 -22.79 11.65
N TYR A 826 -18.49 -23.54 11.50
CA TYR A 826 -17.94 -23.94 10.23
C TYR A 826 -18.51 -25.30 9.80
N ASP A 827 -18.63 -25.51 8.48
CA ASP A 827 -19.22 -26.72 7.91
C ASP A 827 -18.26 -27.91 7.98
N PHE A 828 -16.96 -27.66 7.87
CA PHE A 828 -15.94 -28.66 8.21
C PHE A 828 -15.84 -28.83 9.73
N GLU A 829 -16.16 -30.01 10.24
CA GLU A 829 -16.10 -30.32 11.67
C GLU A 829 -14.69 -30.12 12.22
N SER A 830 -13.66 -30.47 11.43
CA SER A 830 -12.24 -30.28 11.78
C SER A 830 -11.80 -28.81 11.93
N ILE A 831 -12.61 -27.86 11.49
CA ILE A 831 -12.35 -26.40 11.62
C ILE A 831 -12.90 -25.87 12.95
N ASN A 832 -13.98 -26.49 13.47
CA ASN A 832 -14.60 -26.13 14.74
C ASN A 832 -13.76 -26.64 15.92
N ASP A 833 -12.51 -26.21 15.99
CA ASP A 833 -11.50 -26.73 16.93
C ASP A 833 -10.86 -25.59 17.74
N ASP A 834 -10.35 -25.94 18.89
CA ASP A 834 -9.62 -25.08 19.82
C ASP A 834 -8.11 -25.28 19.63
N ASN A 835 -7.39 -24.24 19.20
CA ASN A 835 -5.98 -24.31 18.88
C ASN A 835 -5.17 -23.33 19.75
N LEU A 836 -4.28 -23.87 20.57
CA LEU A 836 -3.30 -23.08 21.34
C LEU A 836 -1.99 -22.99 20.57
N ILE A 837 -1.64 -21.81 20.12
CA ILE A 837 -0.39 -21.55 19.41
C ILE A 837 0.57 -20.83 20.34
N GLY A 838 1.77 -21.36 20.50
CA GLY A 838 2.80 -20.80 21.36
C GLY A 838 4.15 -20.72 20.67
N ASN A 839 4.77 -19.54 20.75
CA ASN A 839 6.11 -19.26 20.24
C ASN A 839 6.98 -18.69 21.36
N VAL A 840 8.22 -19.13 21.47
CA VAL A 840 9.18 -18.62 22.46
C VAL A 840 10.52 -18.34 21.80
N SER A 841 11.13 -17.24 22.18
CA SER A 841 12.47 -16.86 21.74
C SER A 841 13.32 -16.47 22.95
N LEU A 842 14.50 -17.06 23.03
CA LEU A 842 15.55 -16.70 23.97
C LEU A 842 16.72 -16.13 23.21
N SER A 843 17.23 -14.97 23.60
CA SER A 843 18.40 -14.38 22.96
C SER A 843 19.37 -13.75 23.94
N ARG A 844 20.64 -13.74 23.58
CA ARG A 844 21.70 -13.10 24.37
C ARG A 844 22.75 -12.49 23.44
N SER A 845 23.14 -11.26 23.78
CA SER A 845 24.20 -10.54 23.07
C SER A 845 25.56 -10.76 23.70
N PHE A 846 26.57 -11.00 22.86
CA PHE A 846 27.97 -11.16 23.20
C PHE A 846 28.83 -10.14 22.45
N ILE A 847 30.14 -10.08 22.77
CA ILE A 847 31.13 -9.23 22.10
C ILE A 847 30.63 -7.76 22.02
N LYS A 848 30.28 -7.21 23.18
CA LYS A 848 29.75 -5.83 23.30
C LYS A 848 28.55 -5.54 22.37
N GLY A 849 27.65 -6.54 22.20
CA GLY A 849 26.45 -6.41 21.37
C GLY A 849 26.63 -6.71 19.87
N ARG A 850 27.85 -7.13 19.44
CA ARG A 850 28.10 -7.47 18.03
C ARG A 850 27.59 -8.84 17.64
N LEU A 851 27.66 -9.83 18.52
CA LEU A 851 27.18 -11.18 18.27
C LEU A 851 25.92 -11.43 19.08
N LEU A 852 24.82 -11.73 18.42
CA LEU A 852 23.57 -12.16 19.01
C LEU A 852 23.38 -13.66 18.75
N VAL A 853 23.19 -14.43 19.81
CA VAL A 853 22.78 -15.83 19.76
C VAL A 853 21.31 -15.91 20.13
N SER A 854 20.51 -16.57 19.32
CA SER A 854 19.06 -16.72 19.57
C SER A 854 18.64 -18.16 19.40
N LEU A 855 17.85 -18.65 20.34
CA LEU A 855 17.10 -19.90 20.28
C LEU A 855 15.62 -19.55 20.14
N THR A 856 14.99 -20.02 19.08
CA THR A 856 13.57 -19.75 18.80
C THR A 856 12.82 -21.05 18.62
N THR A 857 11.60 -21.10 19.15
CA THR A 857 10.66 -22.20 18.94
C THR A 857 9.39 -21.66 18.30
N TYR A 858 8.84 -22.41 17.37
CA TYR A 858 7.63 -22.08 16.64
C TYR A 858 6.60 -23.18 16.84
N ASP A 859 5.35 -22.76 17.14
CA ASP A 859 4.21 -23.66 17.38
C ASP A 859 4.55 -24.84 18.33
N ILE A 860 4.91 -24.53 19.58
CA ILE A 860 5.36 -25.51 20.59
C ILE A 860 4.33 -26.63 20.75
N PHE A 861 3.06 -26.30 20.71
CA PHE A 861 1.93 -27.23 20.92
C PHE A 861 1.56 -28.03 19.67
N HIS A 862 2.12 -27.67 18.50
CA HIS A 862 1.84 -28.31 17.21
C HIS A 862 0.35 -28.29 16.84
N GLN A 863 -0.27 -27.14 17.04
CA GLN A 863 -1.69 -26.94 16.79
C GLN A 863 -1.98 -25.87 15.72
N LEU A 864 -0.94 -25.42 15.00
CA LEU A 864 -1.12 -24.45 13.93
C LEU A 864 -1.93 -25.05 12.77
N SER A 865 -3.05 -24.41 12.46
CA SER A 865 -3.89 -24.72 11.30
C SER A 865 -4.05 -23.50 10.40
N SER A 866 -4.09 -23.69 9.09
CA SER A 866 -4.35 -22.64 8.13
C SER A 866 -5.70 -22.83 7.47
N ILE A 867 -6.64 -21.95 7.79
CA ILE A 867 -8.03 -22.04 7.39
C ILE A 867 -8.46 -20.73 6.74
N GLU A 868 -9.18 -20.83 5.66
CA GLU A 868 -9.79 -19.69 4.97
C GLU A 868 -11.24 -19.99 4.63
N ARG A 869 -12.11 -19.00 4.81
CA ARG A 869 -13.49 -19.05 4.36
C ARG A 869 -13.77 -17.86 3.44
N THR A 870 -14.39 -18.16 2.29
CA THR A 870 -14.77 -17.15 1.31
C THR A 870 -16.22 -17.35 0.91
N ILE A 871 -16.99 -16.24 0.92
CA ILE A 871 -18.38 -16.24 0.47
C ILE A 871 -18.46 -15.36 -0.77
N SER A 872 -18.86 -15.98 -1.87
CA SER A 872 -19.16 -15.31 -3.13
C SER A 872 -20.66 -15.04 -3.25
N ASP A 873 -21.08 -14.59 -4.42
CA ASP A 873 -22.47 -14.47 -4.84
C ASP A 873 -23.11 -15.80 -5.23
N GLN A 874 -22.30 -16.86 -5.33
CA GLN A 874 -22.73 -18.19 -5.82
C GLN A 874 -22.35 -19.31 -4.85
N SER A 875 -21.44 -19.11 -3.92
CA SER A 875 -20.90 -20.18 -3.10
C SER A 875 -20.38 -19.75 -1.75
N ASN A 876 -20.38 -20.68 -0.83
CA ASN A 876 -19.58 -20.68 0.39
C ASN A 876 -18.43 -21.67 0.20
N THR A 877 -17.22 -21.26 0.51
CA THR A 877 -16.02 -22.07 0.31
C THR A 877 -15.17 -22.07 1.58
N GLU A 878 -14.94 -23.23 2.15
CA GLU A 878 -14.01 -23.46 3.25
C GLU A 878 -12.77 -24.18 2.74
N THR A 879 -11.59 -23.70 3.10
CA THR A 879 -10.32 -24.27 2.64
C THR A 879 -9.37 -24.43 3.81
N THR A 880 -8.78 -25.59 3.93
CA THR A 880 -7.66 -25.85 4.84
C THR A 880 -6.40 -26.03 4.03
N TYR A 881 -5.27 -25.53 4.54
CA TYR A 881 -3.98 -25.64 3.90
C TYR A 881 -2.99 -26.34 4.81
N ASN A 882 -1.97 -26.98 4.22
CA ASN A 882 -0.77 -27.33 4.98
C ASN A 882 -0.11 -26.07 5.53
N SER A 883 0.54 -26.17 6.65
CA SER A 883 1.28 -25.11 7.29
C SER A 883 2.69 -25.55 7.64
N ILE A 884 3.55 -24.58 7.92
CA ILE A 884 4.90 -24.88 8.39
C ILE A 884 4.84 -25.71 9.69
N PRO A 885 5.50 -26.88 9.75
CA PRO A 885 5.47 -27.72 10.95
C PRO A 885 6.24 -27.03 12.08
N ARG A 886 5.92 -27.39 13.34
CA ARG A 886 6.67 -26.92 14.51
C ARG A 886 8.16 -27.15 14.35
N TYR A 887 8.96 -26.18 14.77
CA TYR A 887 10.41 -26.28 14.74
C TYR A 887 11.07 -25.50 15.89
N GLY A 888 12.28 -25.94 16.24
CA GLY A 888 13.21 -25.17 17.05
C GLY A 888 14.40 -24.74 16.19
N MET A 889 14.92 -23.53 16.37
CA MET A 889 16.03 -23.00 15.60
C MET A 889 17.04 -22.30 16.50
N ILE A 890 18.34 -22.56 16.28
CA ILE A 890 19.42 -21.73 16.78
C ILE A 890 19.90 -20.80 15.66
N SER A 891 20.11 -19.52 15.96
CA SER A 891 20.60 -18.56 15.01
C SER A 891 21.65 -17.63 15.60
N LEU A 892 22.60 -17.23 14.76
CA LEU A 892 23.69 -16.32 15.06
C LEU A 892 23.51 -15.08 14.20
N THR A 893 23.54 -13.89 14.82
CA THR A 893 23.54 -12.61 14.11
C THR A 893 24.80 -11.85 14.45
N TYR A 894 25.59 -11.48 13.41
CA TYR A 894 26.81 -10.70 13.59
C TYR A 894 26.63 -9.32 12.95
N LYS A 895 26.95 -8.28 13.72
CA LYS A 895 26.85 -6.87 13.31
C LYS A 895 28.25 -6.37 13.01
N PHE A 896 28.47 -6.01 11.75
CA PHE A 896 29.73 -5.37 11.30
C PHE A 896 29.54 -3.86 11.37
N GLY A 897 30.56 -3.13 11.78
CA GLY A 897 30.55 -1.66 11.87
C GLY A 897 31.46 -1.17 12.99
N LYS A 898 32.03 0.02 12.86
CA LYS A 898 32.74 0.70 13.95
C LYS A 898 31.73 1.22 14.98
N HIS A 899 31.88 0.84 16.24
CA HIS A 899 31.21 1.47 17.38
C HIS A 899 31.93 2.74 17.78
#